data_5c8c84d32b3acad3834fb2c809a34453
#
_entry.id   5c8c84d32b3acad3834fb2c809a34453
#
_cell.length_a   1.000
_cell.length_b   1.000
_cell.length_c   1.000
_cell.angle_alpha   90.00
_cell.angle_beta   90.00
_cell.angle_gamma   90.00
#
_symmetry.space_group_name_H-M   'P 1'
#
loop_
_entity.id
_entity.type
_entity.pdbx_description
1 polymer ?
#
loop_
_entity_poly.entity_id
_entity_poly.type
_entity_poly.pdbx_seq_one_letter_code
_entity_poly.pdbx_strand_id
1 'polypeptide(L)'
;MQKFFLFSIIFLITISVSAQNYWKRTSLSGKQIKSKSINLVVDDLYTLDFYSLKKQLKSSPLRGTNGLPIIVYVPTTSGKVEKFSIYHAPIMEKEMEDEYGLYSYAGIGLDDKSKFIRFSISPTQFNSMIIDNSGKIQLIDPYTIDGSVYSVRERSYLNLNNFNCTTIDESLSEKSISNKSIVSDQKFRTYRLALSVTGEYTQYFGGVNEALQQINTTLTRVNGIFEKDLAVNLKMINNISLIYTDPSTDPYSNSRNMDNWNMELQKTLTSVVGENNYDIGHLFGAKGGGGNAGCIGCICVSPKLNQNGIPTDVGKGSGYTSPANDIPSGDDFDIDFVAHEIGHQLGANHTFSHYLENTDVNKEPGSGSTIMGYAGITDYNVQSHSDSYFHSTSIQQISSNLQKKNCGTLNQIPNHPPNIKVGAPSNTIPIGTRFYLDAEGTTDPDGDELSFCWEQNDNAMFSVTKVNSLQTSGPIFRSFSPTSSTRRYFPALASNIHSPETWETVSDVSRLLNFTVTVRDNNPNRPQTSIENKQVIVSNIGGPFIATFPIANYLARKGDSINVTWNVANTTAYPINTQNVKISLLTDENKTITPLIDNTPNSGKATVYLPSNITATKAKIMIEAIDNIFFATTEYFSIGYDTICKNYAHLGPPLPIPINTDMVTTMDIDIPKNKINGEFSIRANVDIDYPNIGGLEINLENYNSNSNNYKSTNLWKQSCSNFSKLKVAFDDAGNNLDCTSPISGRIKPHHPISSLYRKNYSEKWRLNVHPTYQLAGGTLNSFSLDVCEFTEQKLGTEDIISKDITFTVYPNPSPDIFNIDLGKNSKKGNNVHVKVYDMSGTLLFQKVEKNQLFSIDLTDYRPGVYIINISGKGNPISRSIIKK
;
A
#
# COMPACT_ATOMS: atom_id res chain seq x y z
N MET A 1 56.38 -4.66 57.07
CA MET A 1 55.09 -3.99 57.10
C MET A 1 54.34 -4.45 55.82
N GLN A 2 53.56 -5.54 56.00
CA GLN A 2 52.67 -6.10 54.89
C GLN A 2 51.42 -5.35 54.89
N LYS A 3 51.05 -4.80 53.71
CA LYS A 3 49.70 -4.20 53.42
C LYS A 3 48.82 -5.30 52.85
N PHE A 4 47.79 -5.66 53.61
CA PHE A 4 46.66 -6.49 53.13
C PHE A 4 45.77 -5.65 52.23
N PHE A 5 45.59 -6.07 50.98
CA PHE A 5 44.51 -5.57 50.05
C PHE A 5 43.31 -6.50 50.23
N LEU A 6 42.21 -5.96 50.75
CA LEU A 6 40.93 -6.62 50.82
C LEU A 6 40.22 -6.37 49.46
N PHE A 7 40.08 -7.41 48.64
CA PHE A 7 39.26 -7.41 47.44
C PHE A 7 37.79 -7.72 47.84
N SER A 8 36.90 -6.72 47.86
CA SER A 8 35.46 -6.92 47.96
C SER A 8 34.96 -7.39 46.62
N ILE A 9 34.64 -8.66 46.47
CA ILE A 9 33.90 -9.20 45.31
C ILE A 9 32.42 -8.85 45.53
N ILE A 10 31.91 -7.83 44.77
CA ILE A 10 30.49 -7.56 44.67
C ILE A 10 29.92 -8.62 43.72
N PHE A 11 29.20 -9.58 44.26
CA PHE A 11 28.39 -10.53 43.50
C PHE A 11 27.15 -9.78 42.98
N LEU A 12 27.23 -9.33 41.76
CA LEU A 12 26.03 -8.88 41.00
C LEU A 12 25.20 -10.14 40.72
N ILE A 13 24.19 -10.38 41.54
CA ILE A 13 23.14 -11.34 41.22
C ILE A 13 22.29 -10.69 40.13
N THR A 14 22.62 -10.97 38.90
CA THR A 14 21.69 -10.71 37.77
C THR A 14 20.52 -11.68 37.90
N ILE A 15 19.42 -11.21 38.48
CA ILE A 15 18.16 -11.93 38.41
C ILE A 15 17.74 -11.85 36.93
N SER A 16 18.09 -12.87 36.15
CA SER A 16 17.56 -13.06 34.83
C SER A 16 16.06 -13.37 34.97
N VAL A 17 15.21 -12.35 34.87
CA VAL A 17 13.78 -12.57 34.67
C VAL A 17 13.67 -13.16 33.28
N SER A 18 13.67 -14.48 33.20
CA SER A 18 13.44 -15.18 31.94
C SER A 18 12.01 -14.90 31.53
N ALA A 19 11.85 -14.09 30.50
CA ALA A 19 10.54 -13.86 29.88
C ALA A 19 10.02 -15.21 29.37
N GLN A 20 8.83 -15.61 29.77
CA GLN A 20 8.23 -16.89 29.42
C GLN A 20 7.21 -16.71 28.31
N ASN A 21 7.24 -17.60 27.31
CA ASN A 21 6.25 -17.64 26.25
C ASN A 21 5.01 -18.42 26.74
N TYR A 22 3.86 -17.78 26.80
CA TYR A 22 2.57 -18.33 27.19
C TYR A 22 1.69 -18.74 26.00
N TRP A 23 2.12 -18.53 24.77
CA TRP A 23 1.39 -18.82 23.55
C TRP A 23 1.79 -20.17 22.95
N LYS A 24 0.81 -20.95 22.54
CA LYS A 24 1.00 -22.23 21.86
C LYS A 24 0.15 -22.29 20.60
N ARG A 25 0.79 -22.51 19.45
CA ARG A 25 0.09 -22.71 18.17
C ARG A 25 -0.85 -23.92 18.26
N THR A 26 -2.04 -23.82 17.70
CA THR A 26 -3.10 -24.82 17.81
C THR A 26 -3.91 -24.92 16.53
N SER A 27 -4.91 -25.82 16.53
CA SER A 27 -5.95 -25.96 15.51
C SER A 27 -7.34 -25.97 16.17
N LEU A 28 -8.39 -25.82 15.38
CA LEU A 28 -9.77 -25.69 15.91
C LEU A 28 -10.32 -26.94 16.58
N SER A 29 -9.86 -28.13 16.25
CA SER A 29 -10.20 -29.43 16.82
C SER A 29 -11.48 -29.48 17.68
N GLY A 30 -12.66 -29.48 17.04
CA GLY A 30 -13.97 -29.62 17.70
C GLY A 30 -14.51 -28.36 18.43
N LYS A 31 -13.85 -27.22 18.35
CA LYS A 31 -14.31 -25.97 18.96
C LYS A 31 -15.18 -25.15 18.01
N GLN A 32 -16.22 -24.51 18.57
CA GLN A 32 -17.11 -23.64 17.82
C GLN A 32 -16.54 -22.24 17.67
N ILE A 33 -16.52 -21.76 16.42
CA ILE A 33 -16.07 -20.42 16.05
C ILE A 33 -17.18 -19.42 16.40
N LYS A 34 -16.82 -18.22 16.84
CA LYS A 34 -17.78 -17.11 16.99
C LYS A 34 -18.42 -16.81 15.64
N SER A 35 -19.74 -16.64 15.57
CA SER A 35 -20.47 -16.37 14.33
C SER A 35 -19.87 -15.18 13.51
N LYS A 36 -19.44 -14.15 14.22
CA LYS A 36 -18.76 -12.95 13.65
C LYS A 36 -17.40 -13.25 13.03
N SER A 37 -16.76 -14.36 13.39
CA SER A 37 -15.41 -14.73 12.95
C SER A 37 -15.41 -15.72 11.77
N ILE A 38 -16.57 -16.17 11.32
CA ILE A 38 -16.67 -17.21 10.28
C ILE A 38 -16.07 -16.77 8.94
N ASN A 39 -16.20 -15.50 8.60
CA ASN A 39 -15.72 -14.94 7.33
C ASN A 39 -14.32 -14.31 7.43
N LEU A 40 -13.66 -14.35 8.60
CA LEU A 40 -12.33 -13.78 8.75
C LEU A 40 -11.27 -14.68 8.11
N VAL A 41 -10.37 -14.07 7.34
CA VAL A 41 -9.13 -14.72 6.91
C VAL A 41 -8.18 -14.73 8.10
N VAL A 42 -7.79 -15.90 8.56
CA VAL A 42 -6.95 -16.10 9.74
C VAL A 42 -5.63 -16.71 9.29
N ASP A 43 -4.50 -16.07 9.67
CA ASP A 43 -3.17 -16.57 9.34
C ASP A 43 -2.78 -17.74 10.23
N ASP A 44 -2.97 -17.60 11.55
CA ASP A 44 -2.61 -18.59 12.55
C ASP A 44 -3.58 -18.61 13.74
N LEU A 45 -3.62 -19.76 14.43
CA LEU A 45 -4.39 -19.98 15.64
C LEU A 45 -3.48 -20.33 16.83
N TYR A 46 -3.79 -19.74 17.99
CA TYR A 46 -3.04 -19.95 19.23
C TYR A 46 -3.95 -20.16 20.44
N THR A 47 -3.46 -20.94 21.40
CA THR A 47 -3.96 -20.93 22.79
C THR A 47 -3.05 -20.08 23.65
N LEU A 48 -3.58 -19.48 24.69
CA LEU A 48 -2.87 -18.60 25.63
C LEU A 48 -3.02 -19.14 27.06
N ASP A 49 -1.89 -19.30 27.77
CA ASP A 49 -1.94 -19.39 29.24
C ASP A 49 -2.20 -17.99 29.80
N PHE A 50 -3.47 -17.62 29.80
CA PHE A 50 -3.93 -16.27 30.14
C PHE A 50 -3.69 -15.93 31.62
N TYR A 51 -3.75 -16.92 32.52
CA TYR A 51 -3.50 -16.72 33.95
C TYR A 51 -2.05 -16.30 34.21
N SER A 52 -1.10 -17.01 33.61
CA SER A 52 0.33 -16.72 33.76
C SER A 52 0.71 -15.39 33.16
N LEU A 53 0.18 -15.06 31.97
CA LEU A 53 0.36 -13.74 31.35
C LEU A 53 -0.19 -12.62 32.26
N LYS A 54 -1.42 -12.77 32.75
CA LYS A 54 -2.06 -11.78 33.64
C LYS A 54 -1.27 -11.56 34.93
N LYS A 55 -0.67 -12.62 35.49
CA LYS A 55 0.20 -12.52 36.66
C LYS A 55 1.49 -11.73 36.35
N GLN A 56 2.11 -11.96 35.20
CA GLN A 56 3.30 -11.23 34.76
C GLN A 56 2.99 -9.74 34.54
N LEU A 57 1.86 -9.43 33.88
CA LEU A 57 1.46 -8.06 33.54
C LEU A 57 1.24 -7.17 34.78
N LYS A 58 0.93 -7.74 35.96
CA LYS A 58 0.79 -6.97 37.22
C LYS A 58 2.08 -6.24 37.63
N SER A 59 3.25 -6.68 37.17
CA SER A 59 4.53 -6.04 37.45
C SER A 59 4.92 -4.98 36.42
N SER A 60 4.08 -4.74 35.41
CA SER A 60 4.32 -3.74 34.38
C SER A 60 4.29 -2.32 34.96
N PRO A 61 5.35 -1.51 34.78
CA PRO A 61 5.36 -0.15 35.26
C PRO A 61 4.39 0.72 34.46
N LEU A 62 3.93 1.80 35.09
CA LEU A 62 3.08 2.78 34.42
C LEU A 62 3.87 3.48 33.32
N ARG A 63 3.29 3.59 32.15
CA ARG A 63 3.84 4.33 31.00
C ARG A 63 4.01 5.81 31.36
N GLY A 64 5.11 6.40 30.97
CA GLY A 64 5.47 7.79 31.34
C GLY A 64 6.20 7.92 32.66
N THR A 65 6.58 6.80 33.30
CA THR A 65 7.43 6.78 34.50
C THR A 65 8.82 6.21 34.17
N ASN A 66 9.74 6.33 35.13
CA ASN A 66 11.13 5.79 34.99
C ASN A 66 11.22 4.28 35.26
N GLY A 67 10.09 3.56 35.37
CA GLY A 67 10.08 2.12 35.57
C GLY A 67 10.59 1.37 34.33
N LEU A 68 11.35 0.28 34.54
CA LEU A 68 11.80 -0.57 33.45
C LEU A 68 10.64 -1.42 32.92
N PRO A 69 10.40 -1.44 31.61
CA PRO A 69 9.33 -2.23 31.00
C PRO A 69 9.53 -3.72 31.22
N ILE A 70 8.45 -4.48 31.20
CA ILE A 70 8.50 -5.93 31.19
C ILE A 70 8.56 -6.47 29.77
N ILE A 71 9.08 -7.68 29.60
CA ILE A 71 9.12 -8.34 28.30
C ILE A 71 8.00 -9.36 28.21
N VAL A 72 7.18 -9.24 27.18
CA VAL A 72 6.05 -10.14 26.87
C VAL A 72 6.24 -10.74 25.48
N TYR A 73 5.90 -12.01 25.33
CA TYR A 73 5.87 -12.69 24.04
C TYR A 73 4.49 -12.59 23.43
N VAL A 74 4.40 -12.24 22.13
CA VAL A 74 3.14 -12.09 21.39
C VAL A 74 3.30 -12.71 19.99
N PRO A 75 2.36 -13.55 19.52
CA PRO A 75 2.41 -14.10 18.17
C PRO A 75 2.13 -13.03 17.12
N THR A 76 2.72 -13.19 15.94
CA THR A 76 2.56 -12.28 14.80
C THR A 76 2.16 -13.05 13.53
N THR A 77 1.67 -12.34 12.53
CA THR A 77 1.29 -12.94 11.22
C THR A 77 2.48 -13.51 10.45
N SER A 78 3.71 -13.26 10.89
CA SER A 78 4.91 -13.95 10.39
C SER A 78 4.97 -15.44 10.79
N GLY A 79 4.02 -15.93 11.60
CA GLY A 79 4.02 -17.28 12.20
C GLY A 79 5.01 -17.44 13.35
N LYS A 80 5.61 -16.35 13.83
CA LYS A 80 6.56 -16.33 14.96
C LYS A 80 5.92 -15.73 16.20
N VAL A 81 6.48 -16.06 17.36
CA VAL A 81 6.17 -15.40 18.63
C VAL A 81 7.33 -14.47 18.95
N GLU A 82 7.06 -13.17 18.91
CA GLU A 82 8.06 -12.11 19.03
C GLU A 82 8.03 -11.47 20.42
N LYS A 83 9.13 -10.83 20.80
CA LYS A 83 9.28 -10.17 22.10
C LYS A 83 8.89 -8.71 22.00
N PHE A 84 8.12 -8.25 22.98
CA PHE A 84 7.73 -6.85 23.12
C PHE A 84 8.09 -6.31 24.50
N SER A 85 8.56 -5.08 24.55
CA SER A 85 8.80 -4.28 25.75
C SER A 85 7.54 -3.54 26.12
N ILE A 86 6.94 -3.78 27.30
CA ILE A 86 5.57 -3.42 27.63
C ILE A 86 5.48 -2.54 28.88
N TYR A 87 4.65 -1.51 28.80
CA TYR A 87 4.21 -0.66 29.90
C TYR A 87 2.70 -0.79 30.14
N HIS A 88 2.25 -0.60 31.37
CA HIS A 88 0.85 -0.36 31.70
C HIS A 88 0.46 1.04 31.22
N ALA A 89 -0.55 1.13 30.39
CA ALA A 89 -1.00 2.35 29.73
C ALA A 89 -2.52 2.53 29.94
N PRO A 90 -2.95 2.98 31.12
CA PRO A 90 -4.36 2.98 31.52
C PRO A 90 -5.21 3.92 30.67
N ILE A 91 -6.39 3.43 30.30
CA ILE A 91 -7.42 4.15 29.53
C ILE A 91 -8.71 4.32 30.31
N MET A 92 -8.76 3.83 31.55
CA MET A 92 -9.87 3.98 32.48
C MET A 92 -9.34 4.55 33.80
N GLU A 93 -10.22 5.11 34.62
CA GLU A 93 -9.85 5.47 35.99
C GLU A 93 -9.49 4.22 36.79
N LYS A 94 -8.59 4.38 37.76
CA LYS A 94 -7.97 3.25 38.46
C LYS A 94 -9.01 2.38 39.18
N GLU A 95 -10.00 3.01 39.77
CA GLU A 95 -11.11 2.33 40.47
C GLU A 95 -11.87 1.41 39.53
N MET A 96 -12.10 1.84 38.28
CA MET A 96 -12.78 1.06 37.26
C MET A 96 -11.87 -0.09 36.71
N GLU A 97 -10.57 0.18 36.51
CA GLU A 97 -9.61 -0.88 36.16
C GLU A 97 -9.60 -2.00 37.19
N ASP A 98 -9.56 -1.63 38.49
CA ASP A 98 -9.45 -2.59 39.60
C ASP A 98 -10.78 -3.34 39.83
N GLU A 99 -11.92 -2.66 39.72
CA GLU A 99 -13.26 -3.25 39.97
C GLU A 99 -13.64 -4.25 38.86
N TYR A 100 -13.42 -3.88 37.59
CA TYR A 100 -13.83 -4.70 36.44
C TYR A 100 -12.68 -5.54 35.83
N GLY A 101 -11.45 -5.37 36.31
CA GLY A 101 -10.25 -6.09 35.82
C GLY A 101 -9.91 -5.73 34.39
N LEU A 102 -10.11 -4.48 33.97
CA LEU A 102 -9.94 -3.97 32.62
C LEU A 102 -8.66 -3.15 32.54
N TYR A 103 -7.61 -3.72 31.94
CA TYR A 103 -6.31 -3.08 31.82
C TYR A 103 -5.89 -2.92 30.36
N SER A 104 -5.10 -1.89 30.09
CA SER A 104 -4.54 -1.60 28.78
C SER A 104 -3.02 -1.44 28.87
N TYR A 105 -2.32 -1.88 27.81
CA TYR A 105 -0.87 -1.90 27.75
C TYR A 105 -0.38 -1.36 26.40
N ALA A 106 0.83 -0.79 26.42
CA ALA A 106 1.51 -0.29 25.22
C ALA A 106 2.96 -0.75 25.21
N GLY A 107 3.54 -0.90 24.02
CA GLY A 107 4.94 -1.27 23.90
C GLY A 107 5.45 -1.31 22.45
N ILE A 108 6.70 -1.72 22.33
CA ILE A 108 7.38 -1.91 21.03
C ILE A 108 8.04 -3.27 20.95
N GLY A 109 8.23 -3.76 19.72
CA GLY A 109 8.98 -4.97 19.45
C GLY A 109 10.44 -4.83 19.88
N LEU A 110 11.03 -5.91 20.46
CA LEU A 110 12.46 -5.97 20.75
C LEU A 110 13.22 -6.61 19.59
N ASP A 111 12.61 -7.54 18.90
CA ASP A 111 13.17 -8.19 17.71
C ASP A 111 13.03 -7.30 16.46
N ASP A 112 11.99 -6.48 16.44
CA ASP A 112 11.72 -5.47 15.41
C ASP A 112 11.13 -4.22 16.09
N LYS A 113 11.96 -3.21 16.32
CA LYS A 113 11.58 -1.97 17.01
C LYS A 113 10.58 -1.11 16.27
N SER A 114 10.36 -1.38 14.97
CA SER A 114 9.36 -0.68 14.18
C SER A 114 7.93 -1.10 14.51
N LYS A 115 7.74 -2.24 15.21
CA LYS A 115 6.44 -2.75 15.62
C LYS A 115 5.98 -2.11 16.91
N PHE A 116 4.88 -1.37 16.83
CA PHE A 116 4.19 -0.82 17.98
C PHE A 116 3.00 -1.72 18.35
N ILE A 117 2.85 -2.05 19.63
CA ILE A 117 1.74 -2.85 20.14
C ILE A 117 0.88 -2.08 21.13
N ARG A 118 -0.43 -2.21 20.98
CA ARG A 118 -1.42 -1.90 22.02
C ARG A 118 -2.27 -3.15 22.28
N PHE A 119 -2.48 -3.49 23.52
CA PHE A 119 -3.38 -4.59 23.88
C PHE A 119 -4.13 -4.32 25.16
N SER A 120 -5.33 -4.87 25.20
CA SER A 120 -6.19 -4.86 26.39
C SER A 120 -6.29 -6.25 26.97
N ILE A 121 -6.45 -6.32 28.28
CA ILE A 121 -6.92 -7.50 28.99
C ILE A 121 -8.18 -7.19 29.79
N SER A 122 -9.05 -8.17 29.83
CA SER A 122 -10.24 -8.18 30.67
C SER A 122 -10.16 -9.38 31.64
N PRO A 123 -11.16 -9.68 32.45
CA PRO A 123 -11.15 -10.89 33.26
C PRO A 123 -10.93 -12.19 32.48
N THR A 124 -11.40 -12.25 31.21
CA THR A 124 -11.45 -13.48 30.41
C THR A 124 -10.77 -13.41 29.06
N GLN A 125 -10.36 -12.23 28.56
CA GLN A 125 -9.92 -12.04 27.17
C GLN A 125 -8.66 -11.18 27.06
N PHE A 126 -7.90 -11.47 26.02
CA PHE A 126 -6.79 -10.67 25.50
C PHE A 126 -7.17 -10.18 24.10
N ASN A 127 -6.95 -8.91 23.80
CA ASN A 127 -7.14 -8.33 22.47
C ASN A 127 -5.95 -7.43 22.14
N SER A 128 -5.39 -7.52 20.94
CA SER A 128 -4.26 -6.66 20.58
C SER A 128 -4.38 -6.08 19.18
N MET A 129 -3.64 -4.99 18.99
CA MET A 129 -3.32 -4.38 17.70
C MET A 129 -1.81 -4.15 17.63
N ILE A 130 -1.16 -4.69 16.60
CA ILE A 130 0.25 -4.45 16.29
C ILE A 130 0.29 -3.70 14.96
N ILE A 131 0.99 -2.57 14.92
CA ILE A 131 1.23 -1.78 13.70
C ILE A 131 2.73 -1.87 13.41
N ASP A 132 3.09 -2.31 12.20
CA ASP A 132 4.48 -2.35 11.76
C ASP A 132 4.88 -1.09 10.97
N ASN A 133 6.15 -1.02 10.55
CA ASN A 133 6.68 0.11 9.78
C ASN A 133 6.17 0.20 8.33
N SER A 134 5.41 -0.78 7.86
CA SER A 134 4.70 -0.72 6.58
C SER A 134 3.26 -0.24 6.74
N GLY A 135 2.84 0.08 7.96
CA GLY A 135 1.46 0.46 8.32
C GLY A 135 0.50 -0.72 8.38
N LYS A 136 0.97 -1.95 8.22
CA LYS A 136 0.12 -3.14 8.34
C LYS A 136 -0.33 -3.33 9.77
N ILE A 137 -1.62 -3.57 9.92
CA ILE A 137 -2.25 -3.86 11.19
C ILE A 137 -2.43 -5.36 11.34
N GLN A 138 -1.91 -5.87 12.44
CA GLN A 138 -2.11 -7.25 12.88
C GLN A 138 -2.97 -7.27 14.14
N LEU A 139 -3.96 -8.14 14.15
CA LEU A 139 -4.93 -8.24 15.24
C LEU A 139 -4.87 -9.63 15.88
N ILE A 140 -5.00 -9.66 17.20
CA ILE A 140 -5.19 -10.89 17.96
C ILE A 140 -6.46 -10.74 18.76
N ASP A 141 -7.44 -11.60 18.48
CA ASP A 141 -8.74 -11.58 19.12
C ASP A 141 -9.20 -13.01 19.47
N PRO A 142 -10.05 -13.20 20.52
CA PRO A 142 -10.65 -14.49 20.80
C PRO A 142 -11.49 -14.98 19.62
N TYR A 143 -11.16 -16.16 19.08
CA TYR A 143 -11.74 -16.71 17.86
C TYR A 143 -12.89 -17.68 18.13
N THR A 144 -12.78 -18.46 19.20
CA THR A 144 -13.82 -19.44 19.60
C THR A 144 -14.79 -18.87 20.61
N ILE A 145 -15.99 -19.43 20.67
CA ILE A 145 -17.06 -18.99 21.61
C ILE A 145 -16.58 -19.08 23.06
N ASP A 146 -15.85 -20.15 23.41
CA ASP A 146 -15.28 -20.37 24.75
C ASP A 146 -14.07 -19.46 25.08
N GLY A 147 -13.65 -18.62 24.12
CA GLY A 147 -12.52 -17.70 24.28
C GLY A 147 -11.14 -18.37 24.42
N SER A 148 -11.02 -19.68 24.23
CA SER A 148 -9.80 -20.45 24.49
C SER A 148 -8.82 -20.47 23.34
N VAL A 149 -9.26 -20.17 22.10
CA VAL A 149 -8.44 -20.06 20.90
C VAL A 149 -8.49 -18.63 20.38
N TYR A 150 -7.34 -18.09 20.08
CA TYR A 150 -7.12 -16.77 19.52
C TYR A 150 -6.75 -16.87 18.04
N SER A 151 -7.29 -15.98 17.23
CA SER A 151 -6.84 -15.77 15.85
C SER A 151 -5.74 -14.73 15.82
N VAL A 152 -4.69 -14.98 15.02
CA VAL A 152 -3.70 -13.99 14.60
C VAL A 152 -3.94 -13.73 13.13
N ARG A 153 -4.18 -12.49 12.76
CA ARG A 153 -4.56 -12.13 11.38
C ARG A 153 -4.13 -10.71 11.02
N GLU A 154 -3.94 -10.47 9.74
CA GLU A 154 -3.93 -9.10 9.24
C GLU A 154 -5.35 -8.52 9.27
N ARG A 155 -5.46 -7.21 9.24
CA ARG A 155 -6.74 -6.51 9.10
C ARG A 155 -7.48 -7.05 7.87
N SER A 156 -8.73 -7.46 8.04
CA SER A 156 -9.57 -7.96 6.95
C SER A 156 -10.46 -6.84 6.42
N TYR A 157 -10.69 -6.86 5.12
CA TYR A 157 -11.49 -5.86 4.42
C TYR A 157 -12.96 -6.31 4.44
N LEU A 158 -13.82 -5.56 5.12
CA LEU A 158 -15.27 -5.67 5.02
C LEU A 158 -15.77 -4.54 4.11
N ASN A 159 -16.87 -4.80 3.38
CA ASN A 159 -17.46 -3.79 2.52
C ASN A 159 -18.29 -2.83 3.39
N LEU A 160 -17.85 -1.58 3.55
CA LEU A 160 -18.40 -0.61 4.51
C LEU A 160 -19.37 0.39 3.89
N ASN A 161 -19.92 0.13 2.71
CA ASN A 161 -20.65 1.07 1.83
C ASN A 161 -21.81 1.86 2.46
N ASN A 162 -22.09 1.75 3.76
CA ASN A 162 -23.25 2.37 4.40
C ASN A 162 -22.93 3.30 5.59
N PHE A 163 -21.66 3.57 5.92
CA PHE A 163 -21.35 4.54 6.98
C PHE A 163 -21.51 5.96 6.44
N ASN A 164 -22.11 6.84 7.23
CA ASN A 164 -22.30 8.24 6.88
C ASN A 164 -21.86 9.14 8.04
N CYS A 165 -20.72 9.82 7.90
CA CYS A 165 -20.38 10.92 8.81
C CYS A 165 -21.22 12.14 8.45
N THR A 166 -21.97 12.64 9.42
CA THR A 166 -22.85 13.83 9.27
C THR A 166 -22.25 15.06 9.96
N THR A 167 -20.99 15.00 10.38
CA THR A 167 -20.28 16.17 10.90
C THR A 167 -20.13 17.21 9.80
N ILE A 168 -20.59 18.42 10.06
CA ILE A 168 -20.46 19.54 9.13
C ILE A 168 -19.11 20.19 9.35
N ASP A 169 -18.28 20.19 8.32
CA ASP A 169 -16.98 20.84 8.34
C ASP A 169 -17.12 22.36 8.51
N GLU A 170 -16.32 22.92 9.40
CA GLU A 170 -16.28 24.35 9.67
C GLU A 170 -14.95 24.93 9.21
N SER A 171 -14.97 26.06 8.49
CA SER A 171 -13.75 26.80 8.27
C SER A 171 -13.29 27.38 9.61
N LEU A 172 -12.27 26.78 10.22
CA LEU A 172 -11.61 27.37 11.38
C LEU A 172 -11.14 28.76 11.00
N SER A 173 -11.59 29.79 11.71
CA SER A 173 -11.51 31.23 11.38
C SER A 173 -10.07 31.81 11.25
N GLU A 174 -9.05 31.02 11.29
CA GLU A 174 -7.68 31.40 10.95
C GLU A 174 -7.38 31.01 9.50
N LYS A 175 -7.55 31.98 8.59
CA LYS A 175 -6.94 31.93 7.25
C LYS A 175 -5.44 31.65 7.41
N SER A 176 -5.06 30.50 6.88
CA SER A 176 -3.71 29.94 6.92
C SER A 176 -3.38 29.12 8.17
N ILE A 177 -3.68 27.82 8.11
CA ILE A 177 -2.71 26.85 8.61
C ILE A 177 -1.50 27.11 7.71
N SER A 178 -0.61 27.98 8.18
CA SER A 178 0.57 28.40 7.43
C SER A 178 1.40 27.12 7.19
N ASN A 179 2.07 27.02 6.04
CA ASN A 179 3.13 26.06 5.77
C ASN A 179 4.30 26.25 6.76
N LYS A 180 4.03 26.22 8.04
CA LYS A 180 5.02 26.32 9.11
C LYS A 180 5.38 24.95 9.58
N SER A 181 6.67 24.69 9.69
CA SER A 181 7.18 23.54 10.42
C SER A 181 6.58 23.51 11.82
N ILE A 182 6.10 22.34 12.23
CA ILE A 182 5.56 22.13 13.57
C ILE A 182 6.48 21.15 14.29
N VAL A 183 6.95 21.61 15.44
CA VAL A 183 7.64 20.75 16.41
C VAL A 183 6.68 20.54 17.57
N SER A 184 6.61 19.32 18.11
CA SER A 184 5.80 19.02 19.29
C SER A 184 6.07 20.02 20.42
N ASP A 185 5.04 20.40 21.15
CA ASP A 185 5.16 21.25 22.35
C ASP A 185 5.63 20.48 23.59
N GLN A 186 6.05 19.24 23.44
CA GLN A 186 6.51 18.32 24.47
C GLN A 186 5.52 18.14 25.63
N LYS A 187 4.22 18.23 25.36
CA LYS A 187 3.16 18.01 26.33
C LYS A 187 2.33 16.80 25.97
N PHE A 188 2.24 15.87 26.90
CA PHE A 188 1.31 14.76 26.82
C PHE A 188 0.00 15.15 27.50
N ARG A 189 -1.08 15.05 26.76
CA ARG A 189 -2.42 15.47 27.18
C ARG A 189 -3.29 14.27 27.52
N THR A 190 -3.82 14.24 28.73
CA THR A 190 -4.81 13.24 29.14
C THR A 190 -6.15 13.93 29.38
N TYR A 191 -7.17 13.54 28.62
CA TYR A 191 -8.52 14.07 28.72
C TYR A 191 -9.46 13.06 29.36
N ARG A 192 -10.33 13.54 30.24
CA ARG A 192 -11.39 12.74 30.88
C ARG A 192 -12.50 12.53 29.87
N LEU A 193 -12.72 11.27 29.48
CA LEU A 193 -13.76 10.87 28.53
C LEU A 193 -15.02 10.41 29.28
N ALA A 194 -16.13 11.13 29.12
CA ALA A 194 -17.46 10.65 29.50
C ALA A 194 -18.02 9.83 28.35
N LEU A 195 -17.82 8.51 28.40
CA LEU A 195 -18.35 7.59 27.39
C LEU A 195 -19.70 7.04 27.83
N SER A 196 -20.71 7.23 26.98
CA SER A 196 -22.03 6.61 27.12
C SER A 196 -22.25 5.55 26.02
N VAL A 197 -23.16 4.63 26.29
CA VAL A 197 -23.59 3.64 25.29
C VAL A 197 -25.10 3.50 25.28
N THR A 198 -25.69 3.21 24.11
CA THR A 198 -27.12 2.91 24.01
C THR A 198 -27.44 1.54 24.61
N GLY A 199 -28.71 1.30 24.99
CA GLY A 199 -29.16 0.01 25.47
C GLY A 199 -28.90 -1.12 24.48
N GLU A 200 -29.02 -0.84 23.16
CA GLU A 200 -28.72 -1.81 22.11
C GLU A 200 -27.24 -2.22 22.09
N TYR A 201 -26.32 -1.27 22.38
CA TYR A 201 -24.88 -1.59 22.48
C TYR A 201 -24.63 -2.60 23.60
N THR A 202 -25.17 -2.34 24.78
CA THR A 202 -25.00 -3.24 25.93
C THR A 202 -25.63 -4.60 25.68
N GLN A 203 -26.84 -4.65 25.10
CA GLN A 203 -27.52 -5.90 24.74
C GLN A 203 -26.75 -6.70 23.67
N TYR A 204 -26.15 -6.01 22.70
CA TYR A 204 -25.34 -6.65 21.66
C TYR A 204 -24.15 -7.45 22.24
N PHE A 205 -23.53 -6.99 23.30
CA PHE A 205 -22.42 -7.68 23.97
C PHE A 205 -22.86 -8.68 25.03
N GLY A 206 -24.09 -8.58 25.53
CA GLY A 206 -24.65 -9.55 26.47
C GLY A 206 -24.69 -9.04 27.94
N GLY A 207 -24.38 -7.76 28.17
CA GLY A 207 -24.44 -7.14 29.49
C GLY A 207 -23.40 -6.07 29.73
N VAL A 208 -23.45 -5.44 30.88
CA VAL A 208 -22.59 -4.30 31.27
C VAL A 208 -21.11 -4.70 31.25
N ASN A 209 -20.76 -5.85 31.83
CA ASN A 209 -19.36 -6.29 31.89
C ASN A 209 -18.75 -6.55 30.50
N GLU A 210 -19.52 -7.18 29.63
CA GLU A 210 -19.08 -7.48 28.24
C GLU A 210 -18.99 -6.20 27.40
N ALA A 211 -19.93 -5.25 27.61
CA ALA A 211 -19.85 -3.93 26.96
C ALA A 211 -18.60 -3.16 27.41
N LEU A 212 -18.30 -3.14 28.73
CA LEU A 212 -17.07 -2.52 29.25
C LEU A 212 -15.79 -3.19 28.73
N GLN A 213 -15.77 -4.51 28.55
CA GLN A 213 -14.64 -5.22 27.95
C GLN A 213 -14.41 -4.76 26.51
N GLN A 214 -15.47 -4.60 25.72
CA GLN A 214 -15.34 -4.08 24.35
C GLN A 214 -14.91 -2.62 24.34
N ILE A 215 -15.48 -1.77 25.19
CA ILE A 215 -15.04 -0.37 25.33
C ILE A 215 -13.55 -0.31 25.66
N ASN A 216 -13.05 -1.16 26.57
CA ASN A 216 -11.63 -1.27 26.89
C ASN A 216 -10.80 -1.60 25.65
N THR A 217 -11.27 -2.50 24.78
CA THR A 217 -10.58 -2.86 23.55
C THR A 217 -10.58 -1.70 22.56
N THR A 218 -11.73 -1.10 22.29
CA THR A 218 -11.87 0.03 21.36
C THR A 218 -11.00 1.21 21.77
N LEU A 219 -11.10 1.66 23.03
CA LEU A 219 -10.31 2.78 23.54
C LEU A 219 -8.81 2.47 23.59
N THR A 220 -8.40 1.21 23.82
CA THR A 220 -7.00 0.79 23.75
C THR A 220 -6.43 1.01 22.35
N ARG A 221 -7.18 0.66 21.31
CA ARG A 221 -6.77 0.82 19.89
C ARG A 221 -6.75 2.29 19.46
N VAL A 222 -7.81 3.03 19.78
CA VAL A 222 -7.93 4.47 19.48
C VAL A 222 -6.79 5.25 20.14
N ASN A 223 -6.55 5.04 21.45
CA ASN A 223 -5.44 5.69 22.14
C ASN A 223 -4.07 5.31 21.56
N GLY A 224 -3.92 4.12 20.98
CA GLY A 224 -2.68 3.73 20.30
C GLY A 224 -2.30 4.69 19.21
N ILE A 225 -3.27 5.18 18.43
CA ILE A 225 -3.06 6.14 17.35
C ILE A 225 -2.92 7.56 17.90
N PHE A 226 -3.82 7.97 18.80
CA PHE A 226 -3.82 9.33 19.34
C PHE A 226 -2.53 9.65 20.11
N GLU A 227 -2.01 8.70 20.86
CA GLU A 227 -0.74 8.87 21.57
C GLU A 227 0.44 9.00 20.62
N LYS A 228 0.44 8.20 19.54
CA LYS A 228 1.52 8.18 18.55
C LYS A 228 1.57 9.46 17.70
N ASP A 229 0.41 9.93 17.24
CA ASP A 229 0.32 11.04 16.30
C ASP A 229 0.15 12.41 16.97
N LEU A 230 -0.53 12.44 18.14
CA LEU A 230 -1.04 13.67 18.75
C LEU A 230 -0.52 13.90 20.17
N ALA A 231 0.18 12.94 20.79
CA ALA A 231 0.51 12.91 22.21
C ALA A 231 -0.73 13.10 23.12
N VAL A 232 -1.87 12.50 22.73
CA VAL A 232 -3.17 12.57 23.40
C VAL A 232 -3.59 11.20 23.91
N ASN A 233 -4.09 11.14 25.16
CA ASN A 233 -4.72 9.97 25.74
C ASN A 233 -6.12 10.33 26.22
N LEU A 234 -7.10 9.48 25.92
CA LEU A 234 -8.47 9.56 26.41
C LEU A 234 -8.62 8.58 27.57
N LYS A 235 -8.96 9.08 28.72
CA LYS A 235 -9.17 8.27 29.93
C LYS A 235 -10.64 8.29 30.33
N MET A 236 -11.31 7.14 30.24
CA MET A 236 -12.71 7.00 30.59
C MET A 236 -12.93 7.24 32.09
N ILE A 237 -13.89 8.10 32.43
CA ILE A 237 -14.30 8.37 33.84
C ILE A 237 -15.04 7.16 34.40
N ASN A 238 -14.96 6.99 35.73
CA ASN A 238 -15.72 5.95 36.46
C ASN A 238 -17.16 6.37 36.69
N ASN A 239 -18.01 6.22 35.67
CA ASN A 239 -19.45 6.47 35.82
C ASN A 239 -20.24 5.40 35.05
N ILE A 240 -20.58 4.31 35.76
CA ILE A 240 -21.29 3.17 35.23
C ILE A 240 -22.76 3.49 34.85
N SER A 241 -23.35 4.56 35.37
CA SER A 241 -24.73 4.95 35.02
C SER A 241 -24.87 5.43 33.56
N LEU A 242 -23.76 5.62 32.85
CA LEU A 242 -23.75 5.94 31.41
C LEU A 242 -23.82 4.68 30.53
N ILE A 243 -23.77 3.47 31.12
CA ILE A 243 -23.87 2.19 30.41
C ILE A 243 -25.31 1.71 30.48
N TYR A 244 -26.15 2.17 29.54
CA TYR A 244 -27.57 1.82 29.53
C TYR A 244 -27.76 0.38 29.03
N THR A 245 -28.76 -0.30 29.60
CA THR A 245 -29.02 -1.72 29.34
C THR A 245 -30.32 -1.99 28.60
N ASP A 246 -31.24 -1.02 28.61
CA ASP A 246 -32.57 -1.13 28.02
C ASP A 246 -32.79 0.00 26.99
N PRO A 247 -32.92 -0.33 25.69
CA PRO A 247 -33.18 0.65 24.65
C PRO A 247 -34.52 1.39 24.77
N SER A 248 -35.44 0.87 25.60
CA SER A 248 -36.74 1.51 25.81
C SER A 248 -36.71 2.60 26.89
N THR A 249 -35.66 2.63 27.70
CA THR A 249 -35.53 3.56 28.82
C THR A 249 -34.23 4.38 28.81
N ASP A 250 -33.32 4.10 27.87
CA ASP A 250 -32.15 4.95 27.70
C ASP A 250 -32.56 6.34 27.17
N PRO A 251 -31.73 7.37 27.34
CA PRO A 251 -32.08 8.74 26.95
C PRO A 251 -31.93 9.05 25.47
N TYR A 252 -31.69 8.04 24.61
CA TYR A 252 -31.37 8.22 23.22
C TYR A 252 -32.52 7.80 22.30
N SER A 253 -32.74 8.59 21.25
CA SER A 253 -33.64 8.22 20.17
C SER A 253 -33.13 6.95 19.46
N ASN A 254 -34.05 6.17 18.89
CA ASN A 254 -33.64 4.98 18.13
C ASN A 254 -32.74 5.33 16.96
N SER A 255 -31.99 4.36 16.45
CA SER A 255 -30.97 4.53 15.39
C SER A 255 -31.46 5.11 14.05
N ARG A 256 -32.79 5.25 13.83
CA ARG A 256 -33.34 5.97 12.66
C ARG A 256 -33.37 7.48 12.83
N ASN A 257 -33.19 7.97 14.06
CA ASN A 257 -33.22 9.38 14.44
C ASN A 257 -31.90 9.79 15.14
N MET A 258 -30.77 9.28 14.67
CA MET A 258 -29.45 9.57 15.23
C MET A 258 -29.09 11.07 15.22
N ASP A 259 -29.73 11.87 14.37
CA ASP A 259 -29.54 13.33 14.34
C ASP A 259 -29.88 14.00 15.68
N ASN A 260 -30.67 13.36 16.54
CA ASN A 260 -30.96 13.84 17.88
C ASN A 260 -29.83 13.52 18.88
N TRP A 261 -29.02 12.52 18.64
CA TRP A 261 -28.07 11.96 19.61
C TRP A 261 -27.05 12.99 20.10
N ASN A 262 -26.61 13.94 19.28
CA ASN A 262 -25.69 14.98 19.72
C ASN A 262 -26.27 15.77 20.92
N MET A 263 -27.52 16.24 20.79
CA MET A 263 -28.16 17.04 21.83
C MET A 263 -28.61 16.16 22.98
N GLU A 264 -29.06 14.93 22.73
CA GLU A 264 -29.47 13.97 23.74
C GLU A 264 -28.28 13.57 24.62
N LEU A 265 -27.13 13.27 24.04
CA LEU A 265 -25.92 12.98 24.79
C LEU A 265 -25.45 14.20 25.60
N GLN A 266 -25.44 15.40 25.00
CA GLN A 266 -25.04 16.62 25.73
C GLN A 266 -25.91 16.85 26.94
N LYS A 267 -27.22 16.69 26.83
CA LYS A 267 -28.16 16.82 27.95
C LYS A 267 -27.92 15.74 29.02
N THR A 268 -27.71 14.51 28.58
CA THR A 268 -27.43 13.37 29.47
C THR A 268 -26.16 13.61 30.30
N LEU A 269 -25.06 13.98 29.62
CA LEU A 269 -23.80 14.22 30.31
C LEU A 269 -23.84 15.43 31.24
N THR A 270 -24.55 16.50 30.85
CA THR A 270 -24.75 17.65 31.71
C THR A 270 -25.50 17.28 33.00
N SER A 271 -26.54 16.45 32.88
CA SER A 271 -27.36 16.07 34.02
C SER A 271 -26.76 14.98 34.92
N VAL A 272 -26.12 13.96 34.31
CA VAL A 272 -25.60 12.77 35.01
C VAL A 272 -24.19 12.97 35.53
N VAL A 273 -23.34 13.64 34.75
CA VAL A 273 -21.91 13.83 35.06
C VAL A 273 -21.63 15.24 35.56
N GLY A 274 -22.22 16.22 34.93
CA GLY A 274 -21.95 17.65 35.19
C GLY A 274 -20.71 18.14 34.43
N GLU A 275 -20.79 19.38 33.92
CA GLU A 275 -19.80 19.95 32.95
C GLU A 275 -18.35 19.98 33.46
N ASN A 276 -18.12 20.06 34.76
CA ASN A 276 -16.78 20.15 35.36
C ASN A 276 -16.05 18.80 35.48
N ASN A 277 -16.76 17.69 35.26
CA ASN A 277 -16.26 16.35 35.58
C ASN A 277 -15.76 15.58 34.36
N TYR A 278 -15.87 16.15 33.13
CA TYR A 278 -15.34 15.57 31.91
C TYR A 278 -14.80 16.64 30.95
N ASP A 279 -13.96 16.22 30.03
CA ASP A 279 -13.30 17.10 29.07
C ASP A 279 -13.82 16.88 27.65
N ILE A 280 -14.27 15.65 27.36
CA ILE A 280 -14.88 15.22 26.09
C ILE A 280 -15.94 14.14 26.39
N GLY A 281 -17.06 14.15 25.67
CA GLY A 281 -18.09 13.14 25.76
C GLY A 281 -18.35 12.47 24.45
N HIS A 282 -18.60 11.14 24.47
CA HIS A 282 -18.89 10.37 23.27
C HIS A 282 -19.92 9.28 23.53
N LEU A 283 -20.75 8.94 22.52
CA LEU A 283 -21.76 7.89 22.59
C LEU A 283 -21.42 6.77 21.60
N PHE A 284 -21.46 5.52 22.05
CA PHE A 284 -21.43 4.38 21.15
C PHE A 284 -22.83 3.81 20.96
N GLY A 285 -23.24 3.72 19.68
CA GLY A 285 -24.43 3.00 19.24
C GLY A 285 -24.09 1.61 18.70
N ALA A 286 -25.11 0.78 18.44
CA ALA A 286 -24.96 -0.57 17.90
C ALA A 286 -25.43 -0.70 16.46
N LYS A 287 -26.18 0.26 15.94
CA LYS A 287 -26.87 0.18 14.64
C LYS A 287 -27.04 1.57 14.03
N GLY A 288 -27.28 1.60 12.71
CA GLY A 288 -27.72 2.81 12.04
C GLY A 288 -26.69 3.40 11.07
N GLY A 289 -25.41 3.07 11.20
CA GLY A 289 -24.40 3.43 10.19
C GLY A 289 -24.08 4.92 10.12
N GLY A 290 -23.81 5.57 11.23
CA GLY A 290 -23.48 6.99 11.21
C GLY A 290 -22.58 7.44 12.35
N GLY A 291 -21.95 8.58 12.13
CA GLY A 291 -21.16 9.31 13.11
C GLY A 291 -21.42 10.81 13.00
N ASN A 292 -21.25 11.49 14.13
CA ASN A 292 -21.27 12.95 14.17
C ASN A 292 -20.57 13.44 15.42
N ALA A 293 -19.59 14.32 15.24
CA ALA A 293 -18.84 14.90 16.35
C ALA A 293 -19.64 15.94 17.17
N GLY A 294 -20.80 16.36 16.67
CA GLY A 294 -21.58 17.46 17.22
C GLY A 294 -21.01 18.84 16.91
N CYS A 295 -19.70 18.99 17.06
CA CYS A 295 -18.97 20.19 16.66
C CYS A 295 -17.47 19.90 16.51
N ILE A 296 -16.81 20.57 15.58
CA ILE A 296 -15.36 20.39 15.35
C ILE A 296 -14.58 21.18 16.39
N GLY A 297 -13.61 20.54 17.04
CA GLY A 297 -12.70 21.14 18.02
C GLY A 297 -13.35 21.56 19.32
N CYS A 298 -14.50 21.04 19.65
CA CYS A 298 -15.23 21.41 20.86
C CYS A 298 -14.80 20.68 22.14
N ILE A 299 -13.78 19.84 22.10
CA ILE A 299 -13.15 19.36 23.35
C ILE A 299 -12.93 20.53 24.32
N CYS A 300 -13.24 20.35 25.60
CA CYS A 300 -13.15 21.36 26.66
C CYS A 300 -14.18 22.52 26.55
N VAL A 301 -15.02 22.56 25.54
CA VAL A 301 -16.02 23.62 25.37
C VAL A 301 -17.36 23.19 25.92
N SER A 302 -17.77 23.76 27.06
CA SER A 302 -19.08 23.47 27.63
C SER A 302 -20.21 24.10 26.81
N PRO A 303 -21.39 23.48 26.76
CA PRO A 303 -22.56 24.02 26.06
C PRO A 303 -23.08 25.28 26.78
N LYS A 304 -23.89 26.07 26.10
CA LYS A 304 -24.67 27.12 26.75
C LYS A 304 -25.83 26.49 27.49
N LEU A 305 -26.07 26.98 28.71
CA LEU A 305 -27.16 26.50 29.57
C LEU A 305 -28.27 27.56 29.65
N ASN A 306 -29.51 27.11 29.65
CA ASN A 306 -30.63 28.00 29.98
C ASN A 306 -30.71 28.23 31.51
N GLN A 307 -31.71 29.01 31.98
CA GLN A 307 -31.88 29.33 33.39
C GLN A 307 -32.13 28.11 34.30
N ASN A 308 -32.53 26.98 33.74
CA ASN A 308 -32.75 25.72 34.44
C ASN A 308 -31.53 24.78 34.37
N GLY A 309 -30.38 25.24 33.84
CA GLY A 309 -29.18 24.42 33.70
C GLY A 309 -29.22 23.40 32.55
N ILE A 310 -30.18 23.52 31.62
CA ILE A 310 -30.35 22.61 30.50
C ILE A 310 -29.56 23.14 29.28
N PRO A 311 -28.74 22.31 28.56
CA PRO A 311 -28.06 22.69 27.36
C PRO A 311 -29.00 23.19 26.27
N THR A 312 -28.64 24.30 25.63
CA THR A 312 -29.36 24.91 24.49
C THR A 312 -28.60 24.76 23.16
N ASP A 313 -27.34 24.38 23.22
CA ASP A 313 -26.50 24.04 22.08
C ASP A 313 -25.60 22.85 22.43
N VAL A 314 -24.86 22.34 21.44
CA VAL A 314 -23.91 21.24 21.60
C VAL A 314 -22.54 21.78 22.00
N GLY A 315 -21.78 20.98 22.74
CA GLY A 315 -20.43 21.27 23.18
C GLY A 315 -19.58 20.00 23.26
N LYS A 316 -18.68 19.95 24.23
CA LYS A 316 -17.74 18.84 24.39
C LYS A 316 -18.39 17.47 24.66
N GLY A 317 -19.68 17.42 25.02
CA GLY A 317 -20.42 16.21 25.35
C GLY A 317 -21.37 15.76 24.24
N SER A 318 -21.05 15.90 22.96
CA SER A 318 -22.02 15.71 21.90
C SER A 318 -21.63 14.74 20.77
N GLY A 319 -20.43 14.15 20.77
CA GLY A 319 -20.02 13.23 19.70
C GLY A 319 -20.66 11.84 19.82
N TYR A 320 -20.96 11.20 18.68
CA TYR A 320 -21.39 9.80 18.68
C TYR A 320 -20.82 9.02 17.49
N THR A 321 -20.76 7.70 17.66
CA THR A 321 -20.38 6.74 16.59
C THR A 321 -21.27 5.52 16.67
N SER A 322 -21.82 5.08 15.52
CA SER A 322 -22.61 3.87 15.39
C SER A 322 -22.22 3.09 14.12
N PRO A 323 -22.09 1.75 14.18
CA PRO A 323 -21.53 0.96 13.07
C PRO A 323 -22.48 0.87 11.88
N ALA A 324 -21.92 0.86 10.67
CA ALA A 324 -22.67 0.68 9.42
C ALA A 324 -23.11 -0.77 9.16
N ASN A 325 -22.38 -1.72 9.72
CA ASN A 325 -22.61 -3.15 9.54
C ASN A 325 -23.27 -3.81 10.73
N ASP A 326 -23.86 -3.03 11.64
CA ASP A 326 -24.43 -3.48 12.92
C ASP A 326 -23.44 -4.27 13.81
N ILE A 327 -22.12 -4.03 13.65
CA ILE A 327 -21.05 -4.65 14.44
C ILE A 327 -20.26 -3.55 15.17
N PRO A 328 -20.62 -3.19 16.42
CA PRO A 328 -19.95 -2.12 17.18
C PRO A 328 -18.62 -2.58 17.78
N SER A 329 -17.80 -3.21 16.99
CA SER A 329 -16.50 -3.76 17.40
C SER A 329 -15.62 -4.07 16.20
N GLY A 330 -14.33 -4.21 16.43
CA GLY A 330 -13.35 -4.51 15.41
C GLY A 330 -12.73 -3.24 14.85
N ASP A 331 -11.77 -3.44 13.97
CA ASP A 331 -10.90 -2.37 13.49
C ASP A 331 -11.66 -1.29 12.71
N ASP A 332 -12.65 -1.69 11.91
CA ASP A 332 -13.49 -0.73 11.17
C ASP A 332 -14.23 0.21 12.13
N PHE A 333 -14.87 -0.34 13.18
CA PHE A 333 -15.53 0.46 14.20
C PHE A 333 -14.55 1.32 14.98
N ASP A 334 -13.43 0.72 15.44
CA ASP A 334 -12.48 1.36 16.34
C ASP A 334 -11.71 2.51 15.63
N ILE A 335 -11.27 2.30 14.37
CA ILE A 335 -10.36 3.20 13.66
C ILE A 335 -11.08 4.03 12.60
N ASP A 336 -11.85 3.40 11.70
CA ASP A 336 -12.50 4.15 10.62
C ASP A 336 -13.63 5.04 11.12
N PHE A 337 -14.28 4.68 12.26
CA PHE A 337 -15.41 5.42 12.76
C PHE A 337 -15.11 6.13 14.08
N VAL A 338 -14.75 5.44 15.18
CA VAL A 338 -14.55 6.08 16.50
C VAL A 338 -13.37 7.04 16.48
N ALA A 339 -12.22 6.64 15.92
CA ALA A 339 -11.07 7.54 15.85
C ALA A 339 -11.32 8.74 14.92
N HIS A 340 -12.12 8.57 13.85
CA HIS A 340 -12.55 9.62 12.94
C HIS A 340 -13.42 10.66 13.66
N GLU A 341 -14.52 10.25 14.28
CA GLU A 341 -15.43 11.18 14.94
C GLU A 341 -14.80 11.90 16.13
N ILE A 342 -13.97 11.21 16.91
CA ILE A 342 -13.20 11.87 17.96
C ILE A 342 -12.14 12.78 17.37
N GLY A 343 -11.56 12.46 16.20
CA GLY A 343 -10.68 13.35 15.45
C GLY A 343 -11.32 14.71 15.15
N HIS A 344 -12.59 14.72 14.76
CA HIS A 344 -13.40 15.95 14.63
C HIS A 344 -13.56 16.68 15.96
N GLN A 345 -13.93 15.99 17.02
CA GLN A 345 -14.06 16.61 18.34
C GLN A 345 -12.73 17.22 18.83
N LEU A 346 -11.58 16.66 18.41
CA LEU A 346 -10.25 17.22 18.70
C LEU A 346 -9.88 18.40 17.79
N GLY A 347 -10.51 18.57 16.62
CA GLY A 347 -10.35 19.74 15.77
C GLY A 347 -9.99 19.50 14.31
N ALA A 348 -10.02 18.27 13.81
CA ALA A 348 -9.74 17.97 12.42
C ALA A 348 -11.00 18.11 11.54
N ASN A 349 -10.83 18.64 10.33
CA ASN A 349 -11.80 18.54 9.24
C ASN A 349 -11.48 17.35 8.34
N HIS A 350 -12.38 17.01 7.42
CA HIS A 350 -12.14 15.99 6.41
C HIS A 350 -11.02 16.37 5.45
N THR A 351 -10.23 15.37 5.03
CA THR A 351 -9.08 15.54 4.13
C THR A 351 -9.35 15.12 2.69
N PHE A 352 -10.42 14.39 2.42
CA PHE A 352 -10.81 13.93 1.07
C PHE A 352 -11.08 15.08 0.11
N SER A 353 -11.03 14.80 -1.20
CA SER A 353 -11.30 15.81 -2.24
C SER A 353 -12.28 15.38 -3.33
N HIS A 354 -12.91 14.20 -3.20
CA HIS A 354 -13.98 13.80 -4.13
C HIS A 354 -15.18 14.75 -4.07
N TYR A 355 -15.36 15.43 -2.96
CA TYR A 355 -16.30 16.50 -2.70
C TYR A 355 -15.57 17.63 -1.97
N LEU A 356 -15.98 18.91 -2.16
CA LEU A 356 -15.35 20.06 -1.51
C LEU A 356 -16.22 20.62 -0.39
N GLU A 357 -15.64 20.74 0.80
CA GLU A 357 -16.29 21.32 1.98
C GLU A 357 -15.84 22.76 2.29
N ASN A 358 -14.97 23.31 1.44
CA ASN A 358 -14.48 24.70 1.51
C ASN A 358 -13.73 25.05 2.81
N THR A 359 -13.01 24.09 3.35
CA THR A 359 -12.23 24.20 4.60
C THR A 359 -10.74 24.42 4.38
N ASP A 360 -10.29 24.48 3.12
CA ASP A 360 -8.86 24.54 2.72
C ASP A 360 -8.01 23.34 3.14
N VAL A 361 -8.62 22.23 3.51
CA VAL A 361 -7.93 20.99 3.91
C VAL A 361 -8.31 19.75 3.08
N ASN A 362 -8.89 19.93 1.90
CA ASN A 362 -9.12 18.86 0.93
C ASN A 362 -7.80 18.47 0.25
N LYS A 363 -6.96 17.68 0.95
CA LYS A 363 -5.54 17.40 0.62
C LYS A 363 -5.29 16.02 0.05
N GLU A 364 -6.24 15.11 0.18
CA GLU A 364 -6.10 13.74 -0.29
C GLU A 364 -6.99 13.49 -1.52
N PRO A 365 -6.50 12.83 -2.59
CA PRO A 365 -7.32 12.57 -3.77
C PRO A 365 -8.44 11.57 -3.48
N GLY A 366 -9.55 11.67 -4.19
CA GLY A 366 -10.69 10.78 -4.03
C GLY A 366 -11.24 10.77 -2.61
N SER A 367 -11.45 9.58 -2.06
CA SER A 367 -11.86 9.37 -0.66
C SER A 367 -10.78 9.77 0.36
N GLY A 368 -9.53 9.98 -0.05
CA GLY A 368 -8.42 9.92 0.89
C GLY A 368 -8.15 8.51 1.40
N SER A 369 -7.13 8.37 2.23
CA SER A 369 -6.73 7.10 2.84
C SER A 369 -6.37 7.20 4.32
N THR A 370 -6.31 8.40 4.89
CA THR A 370 -6.02 8.63 6.31
C THR A 370 -7.31 8.65 7.14
N ILE A 371 -7.20 8.72 8.47
CA ILE A 371 -8.35 8.63 9.39
C ILE A 371 -9.43 9.66 9.07
N MET A 372 -9.07 10.90 8.72
CA MET A 372 -10.05 11.93 8.37
C MET A 372 -10.49 11.89 6.89
N GLY A 373 -10.10 10.86 6.14
CA GLY A 373 -10.63 10.51 4.83
C GLY A 373 -11.90 9.67 4.93
N TYR A 374 -12.45 9.29 3.76
CA TYR A 374 -13.65 8.46 3.60
C TYR A 374 -13.33 7.13 2.89
N ALA A 375 -12.18 6.53 3.17
CA ALA A 375 -11.78 5.29 2.55
C ALA A 375 -12.81 4.17 2.81
N GLY A 376 -13.32 3.55 1.76
CA GLY A 376 -14.27 2.45 1.83
C GLY A 376 -15.75 2.84 1.83
N ILE A 377 -16.09 4.13 1.93
CA ILE A 377 -17.47 4.59 2.06
C ILE A 377 -17.96 5.52 0.95
N THR A 378 -17.22 5.66 -0.14
CA THR A 378 -17.59 6.47 -1.31
C THR A 378 -17.43 5.66 -2.61
N ASP A 379 -17.97 6.18 -3.73
CA ASP A 379 -17.73 5.63 -5.07
C ASP A 379 -16.30 5.93 -5.59
N TYR A 380 -15.57 6.82 -4.93
CA TYR A 380 -14.24 7.30 -5.33
C TYR A 380 -13.14 6.79 -4.39
N ASN A 381 -13.27 5.55 -3.97
CA ASN A 381 -12.39 4.96 -2.96
C ASN A 381 -10.95 4.80 -3.46
N VAL A 382 -10.02 5.38 -2.72
CA VAL A 382 -8.58 5.16 -2.86
C VAL A 382 -8.21 3.76 -2.37
N GLN A 383 -8.88 3.31 -1.32
CA GLN A 383 -8.77 1.98 -0.71
C GLN A 383 -10.04 1.67 0.10
N SER A 384 -10.17 0.45 0.61
CA SER A 384 -11.39 -0.03 1.25
C SER A 384 -11.55 0.36 2.73
N HIS A 385 -10.55 0.95 3.36
CA HIS A 385 -10.57 1.40 4.77
C HIS A 385 -9.46 2.42 5.00
N SER A 386 -9.51 3.15 6.13
CA SER A 386 -8.50 4.14 6.49
C SER A 386 -7.21 3.48 7.00
N ASP A 387 -6.07 4.08 6.70
CA ASP A 387 -4.81 3.78 7.37
C ASP A 387 -4.82 4.34 8.80
N SER A 388 -4.14 3.66 9.73
CA SER A 388 -4.18 3.99 11.17
C SER A 388 -3.26 5.15 11.54
N TYR A 389 -3.40 6.29 10.87
CA TYR A 389 -2.68 7.52 11.19
C TYR A 389 -3.43 8.75 10.67
N PHE A 390 -3.13 9.91 11.22
CA PHE A 390 -3.66 11.19 10.78
C PHE A 390 -2.78 11.83 9.72
N HIS A 391 -3.39 12.39 8.67
CA HIS A 391 -2.71 13.25 7.72
C HIS A 391 -2.02 14.42 8.43
N SER A 392 -0.90 14.89 7.91
CA SER A 392 -0.14 16.02 8.47
C SER A 392 -1.02 17.24 8.75
N THR A 393 -1.98 17.54 7.88
CA THR A 393 -2.94 18.64 8.04
C THR A 393 -3.85 18.41 9.25
N SER A 394 -4.35 17.21 9.46
CA SER A 394 -5.19 16.87 10.62
C SER A 394 -4.42 16.98 11.93
N ILE A 395 -3.15 16.51 11.95
CA ILE A 395 -2.26 16.69 13.11
C ILE A 395 -2.08 18.17 13.42
N GLN A 396 -1.90 19.00 12.40
CA GLN A 396 -1.73 20.46 12.57
C GLN A 396 -3.00 21.12 13.12
N GLN A 397 -4.17 20.79 12.58
CA GLN A 397 -5.46 21.32 13.06
C GLN A 397 -5.70 20.95 14.51
N ILE A 398 -5.58 19.67 14.84
CA ILE A 398 -5.75 19.17 16.20
C ILE A 398 -4.77 19.83 17.16
N SER A 399 -3.48 19.86 16.83
CA SER A 399 -2.45 20.48 17.68
C SER A 399 -2.74 21.95 17.93
N SER A 400 -3.12 22.70 16.89
CA SER A 400 -3.47 24.12 16.99
C SER A 400 -4.71 24.35 17.87
N ASN A 401 -5.71 23.46 17.79
CA ASN A 401 -6.89 23.52 18.65
C ASN A 401 -6.52 23.20 20.11
N LEU A 402 -5.80 22.10 20.35
CA LEU A 402 -5.47 21.64 21.69
C LEU A 402 -4.53 22.59 22.45
N GLN A 403 -3.65 23.33 21.77
CA GLN A 403 -2.81 24.38 22.38
C GLN A 403 -3.62 25.53 22.97
N LYS A 404 -4.84 25.76 22.49
CA LYS A 404 -5.77 26.82 22.97
C LYS A 404 -6.68 26.33 24.12
N LYS A 405 -6.63 25.05 24.49
CA LYS A 405 -7.49 24.44 25.50
C LYS A 405 -6.82 24.41 26.88
N ASN A 406 -7.64 24.58 27.92
CA ASN A 406 -7.17 24.70 29.31
C ASN A 406 -7.66 23.53 30.18
N CYS A 407 -8.34 22.52 29.63
CA CYS A 407 -8.79 21.35 30.35
C CYS A 407 -7.84 20.15 30.19
N GLY A 408 -8.13 19.05 30.87
CA GLY A 408 -7.32 17.86 30.92
C GLY A 408 -6.07 17.98 31.81
N THR A 409 -5.30 16.90 31.85
CA THR A 409 -4.02 16.86 32.57
C THR A 409 -2.88 16.98 31.57
N LEU A 410 -2.00 17.94 31.79
CA LEU A 410 -0.83 18.20 30.95
C LEU A 410 0.44 17.72 31.67
N ASN A 411 1.14 16.77 31.06
CA ASN A 411 2.41 16.27 31.55
C ASN A 411 3.52 16.65 30.59
N GLN A 412 4.62 17.21 31.12
CA GLN A 412 5.81 17.45 30.32
C GLN A 412 6.40 16.09 29.86
N ILE A 413 6.79 16.01 28.60
CA ILE A 413 7.45 14.86 28.01
C ILE A 413 8.97 15.11 28.04
N PRO A 414 9.78 14.24 28.69
CA PRO A 414 11.22 14.37 28.68
C PRO A 414 11.85 14.06 27.32
N ASN A 415 11.23 13.17 26.55
CA ASN A 415 11.63 12.81 25.21
C ASN A 415 11.55 14.02 24.26
N HIS A 416 12.55 14.19 23.40
CA HIS A 416 12.64 15.31 22.46
C HIS A 416 12.09 14.91 21.08
N PRO A 417 11.45 15.84 20.37
CA PRO A 417 10.94 15.55 19.03
C PRO A 417 12.09 15.44 18.00
N PRO A 418 11.88 14.71 16.89
CA PRO A 418 12.85 14.58 15.82
C PRO A 418 13.28 15.91 15.20
N ASN A 419 14.58 16.03 14.86
CA ASN A 419 15.15 17.15 14.11
C ASN A 419 15.14 16.82 12.61
N ILE A 420 14.17 17.36 11.87
CA ILE A 420 13.94 17.02 10.46
C ILE A 420 14.91 17.78 9.55
N LYS A 421 15.42 17.06 8.53
CA LYS A 421 16.25 17.63 7.47
C LYS A 421 15.69 17.23 6.10
N VAL A 422 15.24 18.18 5.30
CA VAL A 422 14.64 17.96 3.97
C VAL A 422 15.49 18.52 2.81
N GLY A 423 16.74 18.89 3.06
CA GLY A 423 17.62 19.52 2.07
C GLY A 423 17.14 20.91 1.64
N ALA A 424 17.25 21.26 0.35
CA ALA A 424 16.77 22.54 -0.17
C ALA A 424 15.24 22.66 0.03
N PRO A 425 14.72 23.86 0.38
CA PRO A 425 13.27 24.05 0.62
C PRO A 425 12.41 23.85 -0.64
N SER A 426 13.01 24.02 -1.83
CA SER A 426 12.36 23.78 -3.11
C SER A 426 13.32 23.19 -4.14
N ASN A 427 12.78 22.38 -5.07
CA ASN A 427 13.49 21.88 -6.24
C ASN A 427 12.64 22.11 -7.50
N THR A 428 13.31 22.42 -8.63
CA THR A 428 12.63 22.51 -9.92
C THR A 428 12.86 21.23 -10.72
N ILE A 429 11.77 20.59 -11.17
CA ILE A 429 11.80 19.36 -11.95
C ILE A 429 11.11 19.55 -13.31
N PRO A 430 11.40 18.72 -14.33
CA PRO A 430 10.71 18.78 -15.62
C PRO A 430 9.28 18.21 -15.53
N ILE A 431 8.37 18.65 -16.42
CA ILE A 431 7.02 18.06 -16.54
C ILE A 431 7.09 16.57 -16.88
N GLY A 432 6.02 15.84 -16.59
CA GLY A 432 5.86 14.43 -16.97
C GLY A 432 6.93 13.49 -16.40
N THR A 433 7.57 13.87 -15.29
CA THR A 433 8.76 13.19 -14.79
C THR A 433 8.58 12.76 -13.34
N ARG A 434 9.03 11.54 -13.01
CA ARG A 434 9.09 11.01 -11.64
C ARG A 434 10.09 11.77 -10.81
N PHE A 435 9.82 11.86 -9.51
CA PHE A 435 10.75 12.44 -8.54
C PHE A 435 10.68 11.70 -7.20
N TYR A 436 11.60 11.99 -6.31
CA TYR A 436 11.57 11.51 -4.93
C TYR A 436 11.72 12.68 -3.96
N LEU A 437 11.22 12.50 -2.76
CA LEU A 437 11.49 13.37 -1.62
C LEU A 437 12.24 12.56 -0.58
N ASP A 438 13.20 13.19 0.07
CA ASP A 438 14.09 12.54 1.03
C ASP A 438 14.29 13.42 2.25
N ALA A 439 14.26 12.80 3.41
CA ALA A 439 14.58 13.40 4.70
C ALA A 439 15.89 12.81 5.29
N GLU A 440 16.81 12.40 4.43
CA GLU A 440 18.11 11.87 4.83
C GLU A 440 18.87 12.85 5.72
N GLY A 441 19.47 12.36 6.79
CA GLY A 441 20.17 13.17 7.79
C GLY A 441 19.24 13.73 8.87
N THR A 442 17.95 13.38 8.88
CA THR A 442 17.07 13.58 10.04
C THR A 442 17.57 12.75 11.22
N THR A 443 17.56 13.32 12.39
CA THR A 443 18.07 12.68 13.61
C THR A 443 17.08 12.82 14.76
N ASP A 444 17.15 11.90 15.68
CA ASP A 444 16.47 11.97 16.96
C ASP A 444 17.47 12.33 18.08
N PRO A 445 17.18 13.34 18.94
CA PRO A 445 18.09 13.72 20.01
C PRO A 445 18.31 12.65 21.08
N ASP A 446 17.32 11.77 21.28
CA ASP A 446 17.35 10.69 22.28
C ASP A 446 17.77 9.36 21.66
N GLY A 447 17.96 9.32 20.33
CA GLY A 447 18.39 8.13 19.60
C GLY A 447 17.28 7.13 19.31
N ASP A 448 16.03 7.59 19.27
CA ASP A 448 14.87 6.76 18.98
C ASP A 448 14.76 6.40 17.48
N GLU A 449 14.11 5.29 17.19
CA GLU A 449 13.85 4.81 15.83
C GLU A 449 12.79 5.67 15.15
N LEU A 450 13.11 6.22 13.98
CA LEU A 450 12.24 7.15 13.27
C LEU A 450 11.36 6.46 12.23
N SER A 451 10.15 6.99 12.05
CA SER A 451 9.30 6.69 10.88
C SER A 451 8.89 7.97 10.16
N PHE A 452 8.81 7.87 8.82
CA PHE A 452 8.63 8.99 7.91
C PHE A 452 7.35 8.82 7.10
N CYS A 453 6.59 9.88 6.94
CA CYS A 453 5.41 9.94 6.10
C CYS A 453 5.46 11.20 5.24
N TRP A 454 5.76 11.05 3.95
CA TRP A 454 5.68 12.12 2.97
C TRP A 454 4.28 12.20 2.37
N GLU A 455 3.64 13.36 2.44
CA GLU A 455 2.28 13.60 1.96
C GLU A 455 2.20 14.85 1.10
N GLN A 456 1.36 14.81 0.06
CA GLN A 456 1.05 16.03 -0.69
C GLN A 456 0.11 16.91 0.12
N ASN A 457 0.36 18.23 0.12
CA ASN A 457 -0.37 19.22 0.93
C ASN A 457 -1.00 20.31 0.06
N ASP A 458 -1.35 20.00 -1.18
CA ASP A 458 -2.06 20.92 -2.07
C ASP A 458 -3.56 20.84 -1.85
N ASN A 459 -4.20 21.98 -1.58
CA ASN A 459 -5.66 22.00 -1.46
C ASN A 459 -6.34 21.88 -2.82
N ALA A 460 -7.40 21.07 -2.88
CA ALA A 460 -8.24 20.94 -4.06
C ALA A 460 -9.11 22.19 -4.23
N MET A 461 -9.09 22.77 -5.42
CA MET A 461 -9.98 23.88 -5.81
C MET A 461 -11.23 23.41 -6.56
N PHE A 462 -11.26 22.14 -6.92
CA PHE A 462 -12.38 21.41 -7.53
C PHE A 462 -12.32 19.95 -7.13
N SER A 463 -13.44 19.24 -7.21
CA SER A 463 -13.53 17.83 -6.83
C SER A 463 -12.53 16.98 -7.59
N VAL A 464 -11.76 16.14 -6.87
CA VAL A 464 -10.80 15.20 -7.42
C VAL A 464 -11.37 13.80 -7.29
N THR A 465 -12.22 13.42 -8.21
CA THR A 465 -12.84 12.08 -8.29
C THR A 465 -11.95 11.05 -8.96
N LYS A 466 -10.90 11.52 -9.65
CA LYS A 466 -9.82 10.73 -10.27
C LYS A 466 -8.63 11.65 -10.48
N VAL A 467 -7.42 11.18 -10.21
CA VAL A 467 -6.21 11.99 -10.47
C VAL A 467 -5.95 12.12 -11.97
N ASN A 468 -5.48 13.31 -12.39
CA ASN A 468 -5.22 13.64 -13.78
C ASN A 468 -3.90 14.43 -13.90
N SER A 469 -3.04 14.06 -14.86
CA SER A 469 -1.76 14.71 -15.09
C SER A 469 -1.86 16.17 -15.55
N LEU A 470 -3.00 16.57 -16.12
CA LEU A 470 -3.27 17.94 -16.54
C LEU A 470 -3.90 18.81 -15.43
N GLN A 471 -4.06 18.27 -14.23
CA GLN A 471 -4.65 18.95 -13.10
C GLN A 471 -3.74 20.08 -12.61
N THR A 472 -4.28 21.31 -12.54
CA THR A 472 -3.52 22.52 -12.18
C THR A 472 -3.50 22.82 -10.69
N SER A 473 -4.41 22.25 -9.90
CA SER A 473 -4.49 22.40 -8.43
C SER A 473 -4.92 21.10 -7.75
N GLY A 474 -4.79 21.04 -6.43
CA GLY A 474 -5.17 19.88 -5.62
C GLY A 474 -4.23 18.68 -5.71
N PRO A 475 -4.54 17.63 -4.96
CA PRO A 475 -3.67 16.46 -4.84
C PRO A 475 -3.72 15.58 -6.10
N ILE A 476 -2.54 15.07 -6.50
CA ILE A 476 -2.33 14.09 -7.56
C ILE A 476 -1.56 12.85 -7.07
N PHE A 477 -1.23 12.82 -5.79
CA PHE A 477 -0.56 11.69 -5.10
C PHE A 477 -1.30 11.36 -3.82
N ARG A 478 -1.66 10.09 -3.64
CA ARG A 478 -2.30 9.58 -2.43
C ARG A 478 -1.34 9.57 -1.24
N SER A 479 -1.88 9.52 -0.03
CA SER A 479 -1.12 9.24 1.18
C SER A 479 -0.80 7.75 1.31
N PHE A 480 0.32 7.43 1.99
CA PHE A 480 0.74 6.09 2.36
C PHE A 480 1.16 6.06 3.82
N SER A 481 0.98 4.93 4.47
CA SER A 481 1.40 4.72 5.86
C SER A 481 2.87 5.09 6.09
N PRO A 482 3.22 5.59 7.29
CA PRO A 482 4.61 5.89 7.67
C PRO A 482 5.53 4.68 7.51
N THR A 483 6.78 4.90 7.10
CA THR A 483 7.80 3.85 6.93
C THR A 483 9.13 4.27 7.57
N SER A 484 10.06 3.33 7.77
CA SER A 484 11.43 3.65 8.20
C SER A 484 12.29 4.29 7.11
N SER A 485 11.85 4.28 5.85
CA SER A 485 12.56 4.93 4.75
C SER A 485 12.41 6.44 4.84
N THR A 486 13.51 7.17 4.79
CA THR A 486 13.53 8.64 4.70
C THR A 486 12.99 9.12 3.35
N ARG A 487 13.04 8.24 2.32
CA ARG A 487 12.73 8.53 0.92
C ARG A 487 11.39 7.96 0.49
N ARG A 488 10.59 8.79 -0.19
CA ARG A 488 9.39 8.37 -0.95
C ARG A 488 9.53 8.75 -2.42
N TYR A 489 9.16 7.84 -3.31
CA TYR A 489 9.10 8.04 -4.76
C TYR A 489 7.69 8.46 -5.20
N PHE A 490 7.59 9.39 -6.15
CA PHE A 490 6.35 9.97 -6.68
C PHE A 490 6.30 9.83 -8.22
N PRO A 491 5.40 9.01 -8.77
CA PRO A 491 4.63 7.94 -8.12
C PRO A 491 5.51 6.85 -7.52
N ALA A 492 4.95 5.99 -6.66
CA ALA A 492 5.65 4.83 -6.10
C ALA A 492 6.33 4.00 -7.21
N LEU A 493 7.52 3.41 -6.94
CA LEU A 493 8.31 2.70 -7.97
C LEU A 493 7.54 1.54 -8.63
N ALA A 494 6.59 0.94 -7.94
CA ALA A 494 5.71 -0.11 -8.47
C ALA A 494 4.62 0.44 -9.41
N SER A 495 4.22 1.71 -9.25
CA SER A 495 3.18 2.36 -10.05
C SER A 495 3.70 2.80 -11.41
N ASN A 496 2.82 2.92 -12.40
CA ASN A 496 3.12 3.59 -13.66
C ASN A 496 3.23 5.11 -13.47
N ILE A 497 3.83 5.82 -14.43
CA ILE A 497 3.96 7.29 -14.40
C ILE A 497 2.58 7.96 -14.36
N HIS A 498 1.65 7.46 -15.19
CA HIS A 498 0.26 7.87 -15.21
C HIS A 498 -0.58 6.64 -14.84
N SER A 499 -1.01 6.57 -13.62
CA SER A 499 -1.78 5.44 -13.10
C SER A 499 -2.92 5.95 -12.22
N PRO A 500 -3.98 6.51 -12.85
CA PRO A 500 -5.14 7.00 -12.10
C PRO A 500 -5.75 5.93 -11.19
N GLU A 501 -5.58 4.66 -11.50
CA GLU A 501 -6.05 3.52 -10.72
C GLU A 501 -5.28 3.33 -9.42
N THR A 502 -4.04 3.82 -9.36
CA THR A 502 -3.22 3.82 -8.13
C THR A 502 -3.33 5.13 -7.34
N TRP A 503 -4.16 6.07 -7.82
CA TRP A 503 -4.33 7.41 -7.25
C TRP A 503 -3.02 8.23 -7.19
N GLU A 504 -2.12 7.98 -8.16
CA GLU A 504 -0.88 8.72 -8.33
C GLU A 504 -0.61 9.03 -9.80
N THR A 505 -0.21 10.25 -10.11
CA THR A 505 0.24 10.65 -11.45
C THR A 505 1.25 11.77 -11.36
N VAL A 506 2.20 11.84 -12.32
CA VAL A 506 3.05 13.02 -12.47
C VAL A 506 2.27 14.16 -13.12
N SER A 507 2.74 15.39 -12.99
CA SER A 507 2.13 16.55 -13.63
C SER A 507 2.71 16.78 -15.01
N ASP A 508 1.82 16.88 -16.03
CA ASP A 508 2.17 17.28 -17.40
C ASP A 508 1.97 18.78 -17.63
N VAL A 509 1.67 19.54 -16.58
CA VAL A 509 1.54 20.99 -16.61
C VAL A 509 2.46 21.65 -15.59
N SER A 510 2.88 22.87 -15.87
CA SER A 510 3.65 23.67 -14.90
C SER A 510 2.78 23.99 -13.70
N ARG A 511 3.24 23.62 -12.51
CA ARG A 511 2.59 23.95 -11.24
C ARG A 511 3.55 23.86 -10.07
N LEU A 512 3.16 24.48 -8.97
CA LEU A 512 3.78 24.26 -7.66
C LEU A 512 3.10 23.08 -6.99
N LEU A 513 3.88 22.16 -6.44
CA LEU A 513 3.44 21.06 -5.58
C LEU A 513 3.99 21.30 -4.17
N ASN A 514 3.14 21.22 -3.18
CA ASN A 514 3.48 21.34 -1.78
C ASN A 514 3.45 19.98 -1.11
N PHE A 515 4.47 19.65 -0.35
CA PHE A 515 4.59 18.39 0.39
C PHE A 515 4.92 18.66 1.84
N THR A 516 4.56 17.72 2.69
CA THR A 516 4.98 17.67 4.08
C THR A 516 5.60 16.32 4.38
N VAL A 517 6.60 16.31 5.26
CA VAL A 517 7.04 15.08 5.92
C VAL A 517 6.68 15.15 7.39
N THR A 518 5.95 14.14 7.84
CA THR A 518 5.70 13.89 9.26
C THR A 518 6.67 12.83 9.74
N VAL A 519 7.47 13.17 10.75
CA VAL A 519 8.45 12.25 11.36
C VAL A 519 8.03 11.96 12.79
N ARG A 520 7.97 10.67 13.13
CA ARG A 520 7.62 10.16 14.46
C ARG A 520 8.81 9.42 15.04
N ASP A 521 9.14 9.67 16.28
CA ASP A 521 10.26 9.03 16.97
C ASP A 521 9.95 7.62 17.50
N ASN A 522 8.69 7.20 17.44
CA ASN A 522 8.23 5.88 17.90
C ASN A 522 8.67 5.51 19.32
N ASN A 523 8.98 6.48 20.17
CA ASN A 523 9.37 6.23 21.56
C ASN A 523 8.29 5.42 22.29
N PRO A 524 8.62 4.26 22.92
CA PRO A 524 7.62 3.39 23.53
C PRO A 524 6.90 4.03 24.73
N ASN A 525 7.56 4.99 25.36
CA ASN A 525 7.07 5.60 26.58
C ASN A 525 6.24 6.87 26.33
N ARG A 526 6.79 7.79 25.51
CA ARG A 526 6.12 9.07 25.17
C ARG A 526 6.55 9.53 23.77
N PRO A 527 5.92 9.06 22.71
CA PRO A 527 6.32 9.42 21.34
C PRO A 527 6.08 10.90 21.04
N GLN A 528 6.90 11.43 20.16
CA GLN A 528 6.86 12.79 19.65
C GLN A 528 6.79 12.83 18.13
N THR A 529 6.21 13.89 17.60
CA THR A 529 6.02 14.08 16.16
C THR A 529 6.50 15.47 15.76
N SER A 530 7.24 15.53 14.65
CA SER A 530 7.64 16.78 13.99
C SER A 530 7.16 16.78 12.54
N ILE A 531 6.89 17.97 11.98
CA ILE A 531 6.43 18.15 10.60
C ILE A 531 7.28 19.21 9.93
N GLU A 532 7.76 18.94 8.70
CA GLU A 532 8.52 19.88 7.87
C GLU A 532 7.95 19.93 6.45
N ASN A 533 8.16 21.06 5.77
CA ASN A 533 7.57 21.34 4.46
C ASN A 533 8.61 21.29 3.34
N LYS A 534 8.16 20.91 2.15
CA LYS A 534 8.96 20.85 0.94
C LYS A 534 8.15 21.27 -0.26
N GLN A 535 8.75 22.03 -1.18
CA GLN A 535 8.11 22.44 -2.43
C GLN A 535 8.78 21.79 -3.64
N VAL A 536 7.98 21.44 -4.65
CA VAL A 536 8.45 20.96 -5.94
C VAL A 536 7.83 21.83 -7.04
N ILE A 537 8.66 22.49 -7.82
CA ILE A 537 8.26 23.36 -8.93
C ILE A 537 8.33 22.52 -10.21
N VAL A 538 7.18 22.19 -10.78
CA VAL A 538 7.11 21.49 -12.06
C VAL A 538 7.20 22.49 -13.21
N SER A 539 8.22 22.36 -14.06
CA SER A 539 8.54 23.32 -15.14
C SER A 539 8.38 22.71 -16.53
N ASN A 540 7.67 23.39 -17.41
CA ASN A 540 7.51 23.01 -18.82
C ASN A 540 8.71 23.42 -19.73
N ILE A 541 9.77 23.99 -19.17
CA ILE A 541 11.00 24.30 -19.94
C ILE A 541 11.74 23.00 -20.33
N GLY A 542 11.59 21.93 -19.53
CA GLY A 542 12.14 20.61 -19.82
C GLY A 542 11.12 19.51 -19.54
N GLY A 543 11.34 18.34 -20.16
CA GLY A 543 10.55 17.13 -19.90
C GLY A 543 9.77 16.60 -21.10
N PRO A 544 9.24 15.37 -21.00
CA PRO A 544 9.49 14.45 -19.89
C PRO A 544 10.91 13.83 -19.92
N PHE A 545 11.54 13.68 -18.77
CA PHE A 545 12.79 12.93 -18.61
C PHE A 545 12.45 11.45 -18.47
N ILE A 546 12.74 10.66 -19.51
CA ILE A 546 12.33 9.26 -19.63
C ILE A 546 13.49 8.37 -20.06
N ALA A 547 13.59 7.17 -19.50
CA ALA A 547 14.50 6.14 -19.97
C ALA A 547 13.92 5.47 -21.23
N THR A 548 14.77 5.23 -22.24
CA THR A 548 14.34 4.67 -23.52
C THR A 548 14.92 3.28 -23.81
N PHE A 549 15.99 2.87 -23.12
CA PHE A 549 16.57 1.52 -23.21
C PHE A 549 17.25 1.17 -21.86
N PRO A 550 17.13 -0.10 -21.37
CA PRO A 550 16.46 -1.27 -21.95
C PRO A 550 14.95 -1.12 -22.13
N ILE A 551 14.44 -1.71 -23.22
CA ILE A 551 12.98 -1.81 -23.48
C ILE A 551 12.37 -2.98 -22.71
N ALA A 552 11.05 -3.04 -22.69
CA ALA A 552 10.32 -4.14 -22.06
C ALA A 552 10.75 -5.51 -22.60
N ASN A 553 10.97 -6.47 -21.67
CA ASN A 553 11.39 -7.85 -21.96
C ASN A 553 12.74 -8.00 -22.68
N TYR A 554 13.59 -7.02 -22.61
CA TYR A 554 14.98 -7.19 -23.03
C TYR A 554 15.64 -8.30 -22.19
N LEU A 555 16.38 -9.20 -22.85
CA LEU A 555 17.07 -10.32 -22.20
C LEU A 555 18.57 -10.00 -22.14
N ALA A 556 19.05 -9.70 -20.95
CA ALA A 556 20.47 -9.47 -20.69
C ALA A 556 21.13 -10.71 -20.06
N ARG A 557 22.44 -10.89 -20.32
CA ARG A 557 23.23 -11.89 -19.63
C ARG A 557 23.91 -11.29 -18.40
N LYS A 558 24.28 -12.15 -17.47
CA LYS A 558 25.14 -11.77 -16.33
C LYS A 558 26.46 -11.22 -16.85
N GLY A 559 26.88 -10.07 -16.34
CA GLY A 559 28.14 -9.43 -16.74
C GLY A 559 28.12 -8.72 -18.09
N ASP A 560 26.98 -8.68 -18.80
CA ASP A 560 26.86 -7.94 -20.06
C ASP A 560 27.10 -6.45 -19.85
N SER A 561 27.71 -5.82 -20.88
CA SER A 561 27.67 -4.37 -21.02
C SER A 561 26.45 -3.96 -21.85
N ILE A 562 25.65 -3.04 -21.35
CA ILE A 562 24.47 -2.50 -22.03
C ILE A 562 24.57 -0.98 -22.19
N ASN A 563 24.11 -0.45 -23.33
CA ASN A 563 24.02 0.99 -23.54
C ASN A 563 22.67 1.49 -23.04
N VAL A 564 22.62 2.01 -21.83
CA VAL A 564 21.43 2.67 -21.27
C VAL A 564 21.19 3.98 -22.00
N THR A 565 19.96 4.25 -22.42
CA THR A 565 19.60 5.50 -23.10
C THR A 565 18.39 6.18 -22.46
N TRP A 566 18.35 7.51 -22.52
CA TRP A 566 17.27 8.33 -21.99
C TRP A 566 17.10 9.62 -22.80
N ASN A 567 15.92 10.23 -22.71
CA ASN A 567 15.70 11.56 -23.25
C ASN A 567 16.13 12.59 -22.20
N VAL A 568 17.12 13.41 -22.52
CA VAL A 568 17.63 14.50 -21.65
C VAL A 568 16.57 15.58 -21.47
N ALA A 569 15.70 15.79 -22.46
CA ALA A 569 14.54 16.66 -22.40
C ALA A 569 14.82 18.07 -21.84
N ASN A 570 15.91 18.69 -22.28
CA ASN A 570 16.36 20.03 -21.88
C ASN A 570 16.65 20.20 -20.38
N THR A 571 16.84 19.12 -19.61
CA THR A 571 17.06 19.18 -18.16
C THR A 571 18.42 19.73 -17.75
N THR A 572 19.35 19.90 -18.70
CA THR A 572 20.66 20.55 -18.47
C THR A 572 20.57 22.08 -18.45
N ALA A 573 19.45 22.65 -18.92
CA ALA A 573 19.23 24.09 -18.97
C ALA A 573 18.59 24.64 -17.69
N TYR A 574 18.76 25.93 -17.44
CA TYR A 574 18.05 26.66 -16.39
C TYR A 574 16.53 26.58 -16.62
N PRO A 575 15.70 26.40 -15.58
CA PRO A 575 16.01 26.39 -14.16
C PRO A 575 16.33 25.02 -13.55
N ILE A 576 16.37 23.93 -14.34
CA ILE A 576 16.56 22.56 -13.85
C ILE A 576 18.05 22.28 -13.58
N ASN A 577 18.94 22.65 -14.52
CA ASN A 577 20.42 22.65 -14.41
C ASN A 577 21.08 21.30 -14.05
N THR A 578 20.48 20.17 -14.38
CA THR A 578 21.05 18.84 -14.08
C THR A 578 22.09 18.43 -15.12
N GLN A 579 23.36 18.55 -14.79
CA GLN A 579 24.48 18.25 -15.69
C GLN A 579 24.89 16.77 -15.64
N ASN A 580 24.69 16.10 -14.53
CA ASN A 580 25.10 14.71 -14.31
C ASN A 580 23.94 13.86 -13.77
N VAL A 581 24.04 12.57 -14.02
CA VAL A 581 23.10 11.56 -13.54
C VAL A 581 23.84 10.38 -12.90
N LYS A 582 23.16 9.70 -11.99
CA LYS A 582 23.53 8.42 -11.42
C LYS A 582 22.72 7.33 -12.10
N ILE A 583 23.29 6.15 -12.31
CA ILE A 583 22.60 5.00 -12.91
C ILE A 583 22.66 3.84 -11.95
N SER A 584 21.50 3.27 -11.64
CA SER A 584 21.34 2.14 -10.70
C SER A 584 20.49 1.02 -11.31
N LEU A 585 20.73 -0.21 -10.88
CA LEU A 585 19.92 -1.37 -11.19
C LEU A 585 18.91 -1.60 -10.05
N LEU A 586 17.64 -1.75 -10.41
CA LEU A 586 16.56 -2.13 -9.51
C LEU A 586 16.24 -3.60 -9.69
N THR A 587 16.19 -4.36 -8.61
CA THR A 587 15.78 -5.78 -8.56
C THR A 587 14.79 -6.03 -7.42
N ASP A 588 14.35 -7.26 -7.21
CA ASP A 588 13.45 -7.67 -6.12
C ASP A 588 12.19 -6.79 -6.03
N GLU A 589 11.49 -6.65 -7.15
CA GLU A 589 10.31 -5.78 -7.26
C GLU A 589 10.60 -4.32 -6.88
N ASN A 590 11.78 -3.83 -7.28
CA ASN A 590 12.31 -2.49 -7.00
C ASN A 590 12.72 -2.23 -5.52
N LYS A 591 12.87 -3.26 -4.71
CA LYS A 591 13.31 -3.15 -3.30
C LYS A 591 14.82 -3.04 -3.15
N THR A 592 15.58 -3.67 -4.06
CA THR A 592 17.04 -3.66 -4.06
C THR A 592 17.57 -2.69 -5.11
N ILE A 593 18.37 -1.70 -4.69
CA ILE A 593 18.98 -0.71 -5.55
C ILE A 593 20.50 -0.95 -5.55
N THR A 594 21.06 -1.34 -6.71
CA THR A 594 22.48 -1.58 -6.89
C THR A 594 23.08 -0.49 -7.77
N PRO A 595 23.99 0.37 -7.27
CA PRO A 595 24.65 1.37 -8.08
C PRO A 595 25.46 0.73 -9.21
N LEU A 596 25.36 1.26 -10.44
CA LEU A 596 26.15 0.87 -11.59
C LEU A 596 27.15 1.97 -11.99
N ILE A 597 26.70 3.22 -11.98
CA ILE A 597 27.53 4.42 -12.22
C ILE A 597 27.06 5.51 -11.27
N ASP A 598 27.95 5.96 -10.39
CA ASP A 598 27.61 7.00 -9.40
C ASP A 598 27.54 8.41 -10.00
N ASN A 599 28.27 8.66 -11.09
CA ASN A 599 28.28 9.96 -11.76
C ASN A 599 28.65 9.81 -13.24
N THR A 600 27.80 10.28 -14.15
CA THR A 600 28.05 10.37 -15.59
C THR A 600 27.33 11.58 -16.17
N PRO A 601 27.85 12.20 -17.27
CA PRO A 601 27.17 13.33 -17.91
C PRO A 601 25.73 13.00 -18.33
N ASN A 602 24.82 13.95 -18.13
CA ASN A 602 23.43 13.86 -18.59
C ASN A 602 23.35 14.08 -20.11
N SER A 603 23.95 13.17 -20.89
CA SER A 603 24.11 13.25 -22.33
C SER A 603 23.11 12.40 -23.12
N GLY A 604 22.18 11.70 -22.44
CA GLY A 604 21.18 10.81 -23.06
C GLY A 604 21.63 9.37 -23.26
N LYS A 605 22.88 9.02 -22.94
CA LYS A 605 23.40 7.65 -23.05
C LYS A 605 24.57 7.38 -22.10
N ALA A 606 24.68 6.16 -21.61
CA ALA A 606 25.86 5.65 -20.92
C ALA A 606 25.96 4.13 -21.08
N THR A 607 27.20 3.60 -21.10
CA THR A 607 27.44 2.17 -21.07
C THR A 607 27.58 1.71 -19.62
N VAL A 608 26.79 0.75 -19.20
CA VAL A 608 26.83 0.15 -17.85
C VAL A 608 27.18 -1.33 -17.95
N TYR A 609 27.85 -1.86 -16.94
CA TYR A 609 28.14 -3.29 -16.80
C TYR A 609 27.18 -3.90 -15.76
N LEU A 610 26.43 -4.90 -16.18
CA LEU A 610 25.55 -5.62 -15.27
C LEU A 610 26.39 -6.53 -14.34
N PRO A 611 26.03 -6.62 -13.05
CA PRO A 611 26.74 -7.50 -12.12
C PRO A 611 26.68 -8.97 -12.56
N SER A 612 27.82 -9.66 -12.51
CA SER A 612 27.92 -11.09 -12.90
C SER A 612 27.28 -12.04 -11.87
N ASN A 613 27.02 -11.58 -10.67
CA ASN A 613 26.41 -12.33 -9.57
C ASN A 613 24.91 -12.07 -9.37
N ILE A 614 24.29 -11.21 -10.18
CA ILE A 614 22.87 -10.90 -10.09
C ILE A 614 22.10 -11.64 -11.19
N THR A 615 21.01 -12.28 -10.81
CA THR A 615 19.95 -12.77 -11.70
C THR A 615 18.65 -12.11 -11.31
N ALA A 616 17.84 -11.74 -12.30
CA ALA A 616 16.52 -11.17 -12.05
C ALA A 616 15.59 -11.45 -13.22
N THR A 617 14.39 -11.92 -12.95
CA THR A 617 13.32 -12.04 -13.95
C THR A 617 12.67 -10.69 -14.24
N LYS A 618 12.71 -9.77 -13.24
CA LYS A 618 12.20 -8.40 -13.31
C LYS A 618 13.27 -7.43 -12.79
N ALA A 619 13.96 -6.77 -13.67
CA ALA A 619 14.92 -5.71 -13.38
C ALA A 619 14.53 -4.42 -14.07
N LYS A 620 14.92 -3.27 -13.54
CA LYS A 620 14.84 -1.96 -14.19
C LYS A 620 16.17 -1.25 -14.05
N ILE A 621 16.47 -0.34 -14.96
CA ILE A 621 17.50 0.68 -14.77
C ILE A 621 16.82 1.96 -14.29
N MET A 622 17.36 2.56 -13.25
CA MET A 622 16.99 3.89 -12.74
C MET A 622 18.09 4.89 -13.08
N ILE A 623 17.69 6.03 -13.61
CA ILE A 623 18.57 7.14 -13.97
C ILE A 623 18.14 8.33 -13.13
N GLU A 624 18.94 8.68 -12.11
CA GLU A 624 18.64 9.74 -11.13
C GLU A 624 19.45 10.99 -11.43
N ALA A 625 18.83 12.14 -11.36
CA ALA A 625 19.50 13.43 -11.40
C ALA A 625 20.48 13.58 -10.22
N ILE A 626 21.69 14.07 -10.46
CA ILE A 626 22.59 14.51 -9.39
C ILE A 626 22.29 15.98 -9.10
N ASP A 627 22.29 16.36 -7.82
CA ASP A 627 21.92 17.69 -7.30
C ASP A 627 20.47 18.10 -7.57
N ASN A 628 19.60 17.14 -7.92
CA ASN A 628 18.17 17.34 -8.05
C ASN A 628 17.43 16.07 -7.60
N ILE A 629 16.10 16.07 -7.66
CA ILE A 629 15.26 15.03 -7.10
C ILE A 629 14.49 14.20 -8.15
N PHE A 630 14.63 14.48 -9.43
CA PHE A 630 13.90 13.73 -10.46
C PHE A 630 14.69 12.53 -10.98
N PHE A 631 13.97 11.56 -11.53
CA PHE A 631 14.54 10.35 -12.08
C PHE A 631 13.65 9.73 -13.18
N ALA A 632 14.22 8.79 -13.93
CA ALA A 632 13.49 7.93 -14.85
C ALA A 632 13.80 6.46 -14.56
N THR A 633 12.85 5.57 -14.88
CA THR A 633 13.08 4.12 -14.88
C THR A 633 12.78 3.53 -16.25
N THR A 634 13.54 2.51 -16.63
CA THR A 634 13.20 1.70 -17.81
C THR A 634 11.97 0.84 -17.54
N GLU A 635 11.46 0.21 -18.60
CA GLU A 635 10.54 -0.91 -18.46
C GLU A 635 11.26 -2.13 -17.84
N TYR A 636 10.49 -3.15 -17.43
CA TYR A 636 11.08 -4.37 -16.88
C TYR A 636 11.81 -5.18 -17.95
N PHE A 637 13.03 -5.63 -17.63
CA PHE A 637 13.83 -6.57 -18.40
C PHE A 637 14.35 -7.69 -17.51
N SER A 638 14.93 -8.75 -18.07
CA SER A 638 15.51 -9.86 -17.29
C SER A 638 17.01 -9.95 -17.43
N ILE A 639 17.68 -10.48 -16.40
CA ILE A 639 19.12 -10.69 -16.34
C ILE A 639 19.40 -12.15 -16.02
N GLY A 640 20.13 -12.84 -16.90
CA GLY A 640 20.58 -14.22 -16.69
C GLY A 640 19.48 -15.26 -16.84
N TYR A 641 18.38 -14.92 -17.50
CA TYR A 641 17.28 -15.85 -17.81
C TYR A 641 16.99 -15.90 -19.31
N ASP A 642 16.66 -17.09 -19.79
CA ASP A 642 16.00 -17.29 -21.07
C ASP A 642 14.49 -17.47 -20.84
N THR A 643 13.66 -17.04 -21.79
CA THR A 643 12.21 -17.13 -21.68
C THR A 643 11.68 -18.13 -22.72
N ILE A 644 10.97 -19.17 -22.28
CA ILE A 644 10.31 -20.14 -23.12
C ILE A 644 8.80 -20.02 -22.91
N CYS A 645 8.08 -19.60 -23.97
CA CYS A 645 6.64 -19.44 -23.93
C CYS A 645 5.90 -20.61 -24.59
N LYS A 646 4.81 -21.06 -23.97
CA LYS A 646 3.88 -22.04 -24.51
C LYS A 646 2.49 -21.43 -24.59
N ASN A 647 1.87 -21.54 -25.78
CA ASN A 647 0.51 -21.06 -26.00
C ASN A 647 -0.52 -22.13 -25.66
N TYR A 648 -1.55 -21.72 -24.91
CA TYR A 648 -2.75 -22.51 -24.59
C TYR A 648 -3.96 -21.73 -25.08
N ALA A 649 -4.70 -22.32 -26.04
CA ALA A 649 -5.83 -21.64 -26.68
C ALA A 649 -7.15 -22.29 -26.32
N HIS A 650 -8.21 -21.48 -26.27
CA HIS A 650 -9.57 -21.99 -26.31
C HIS A 650 -9.80 -22.73 -27.64
N LEU A 651 -10.29 -23.95 -27.59
CA LEU A 651 -10.45 -24.81 -28.74
C LEU A 651 -11.86 -24.73 -29.39
N GLY A 652 -12.76 -23.91 -28.83
CA GLY A 652 -14.11 -23.70 -29.32
C GLY A 652 -14.20 -22.72 -30.49
N PRO A 653 -15.37 -22.60 -31.15
CA PRO A 653 -15.64 -21.58 -32.16
C PRO A 653 -15.74 -20.17 -31.55
N PRO A 654 -15.69 -19.11 -32.37
CA PRO A 654 -16.02 -17.76 -31.92
C PRO A 654 -17.39 -17.71 -31.25
N LEU A 655 -17.51 -16.90 -30.17
CA LEU A 655 -18.71 -16.78 -29.37
C LEU A 655 -19.34 -15.39 -29.54
N PRO A 656 -20.71 -15.29 -29.68
CA PRO A 656 -21.36 -14.00 -29.73
C PRO A 656 -21.28 -13.26 -28.40
N ILE A 657 -21.02 -11.96 -28.47
CA ILE A 657 -21.16 -11.04 -27.32
C ILE A 657 -22.58 -10.49 -27.39
N PRO A 658 -23.42 -10.72 -26.34
CA PRO A 658 -24.83 -10.35 -26.35
C PRO A 658 -25.02 -8.82 -26.34
N ILE A 659 -26.23 -8.38 -26.72
CA ILE A 659 -26.67 -6.98 -26.61
C ILE A 659 -27.06 -6.67 -25.16
N ASN A 660 -27.47 -7.70 -24.40
CA ASN A 660 -27.95 -7.56 -23.02
C ASN A 660 -26.78 -7.40 -22.07
N THR A 661 -26.77 -6.33 -21.29
CA THR A 661 -25.78 -6.03 -20.25
C THR A 661 -25.79 -6.99 -19.05
N ASP A 662 -26.83 -7.81 -18.87
CA ASP A 662 -26.91 -8.81 -17.80
C ASP A 662 -26.25 -10.13 -18.19
N MET A 663 -25.75 -10.28 -19.42
CA MET A 663 -25.17 -11.50 -19.94
C MET A 663 -23.67 -11.37 -20.18
N VAL A 664 -22.94 -12.42 -19.87
CA VAL A 664 -21.47 -12.50 -20.01
C VAL A 664 -21.11 -13.56 -21.02
N THR A 665 -20.21 -13.24 -21.97
CA THR A 665 -19.60 -14.23 -22.86
C THR A 665 -18.33 -14.78 -22.21
N THR A 666 -18.22 -16.11 -22.13
CA THR A 666 -17.14 -16.79 -21.42
C THR A 666 -16.39 -17.78 -22.31
N MET A 667 -15.05 -17.71 -22.29
CA MET A 667 -14.16 -18.72 -22.86
C MET A 667 -13.23 -19.32 -21.80
N ASP A 668 -13.16 -20.65 -21.73
CA ASP A 668 -12.33 -21.38 -20.76
C ASP A 668 -11.09 -21.98 -21.42
N ILE A 669 -9.99 -22.06 -20.65
CA ILE A 669 -8.73 -22.70 -21.04
C ILE A 669 -8.27 -23.58 -19.86
N ASP A 670 -7.86 -24.81 -20.17
CA ASP A 670 -7.23 -25.71 -19.21
C ASP A 670 -5.70 -25.75 -19.44
N ILE A 671 -4.93 -25.47 -18.37
CA ILE A 671 -3.46 -25.57 -18.39
C ILE A 671 -3.04 -26.78 -17.54
N PRO A 672 -2.31 -27.78 -18.06
CA PRO A 672 -1.95 -28.97 -17.31
C PRO A 672 -1.07 -28.68 -16.07
N LYS A 673 -1.45 -29.25 -14.93
CA LYS A 673 -0.90 -29.04 -13.56
C LYS A 673 0.61 -29.20 -13.38
N ASN A 674 1.27 -29.98 -14.21
CA ASN A 674 2.63 -30.44 -13.99
C ASN A 674 3.70 -29.67 -14.79
N LYS A 675 3.43 -28.44 -15.28
CA LYS A 675 4.30 -27.78 -16.24
C LYS A 675 4.85 -26.40 -15.88
N ILE A 676 4.56 -25.88 -14.68
CA ILE A 676 5.19 -24.63 -14.25
C ILE A 676 5.88 -24.84 -12.89
N ASN A 677 7.15 -25.21 -12.96
CA ASN A 677 8.05 -25.23 -11.81
C ASN A 677 8.99 -24.04 -11.96
N GLY A 678 8.71 -22.94 -11.25
CA GLY A 678 9.59 -21.76 -11.27
C GLY A 678 8.85 -20.43 -11.44
N GLU A 679 9.59 -19.37 -11.68
CA GLU A 679 9.03 -18.07 -12.03
C GLU A 679 8.50 -18.07 -13.46
N PHE A 680 7.33 -17.47 -13.66
CA PHE A 680 6.66 -17.42 -14.95
C PHE A 680 5.91 -16.10 -15.14
N SER A 681 5.59 -15.79 -16.41
CA SER A 681 4.66 -14.70 -16.76
C SER A 681 3.54 -15.24 -17.64
N ILE A 682 2.38 -14.60 -17.58
CA ILE A 682 1.22 -14.93 -18.42
C ILE A 682 0.86 -13.72 -19.27
N ARG A 683 0.58 -13.98 -20.56
CA ARG A 683 -0.05 -13.02 -21.47
C ARG A 683 -1.39 -13.56 -21.89
N ALA A 684 -2.40 -12.72 -21.89
CA ALA A 684 -3.74 -13.06 -22.34
C ALA A 684 -3.97 -12.47 -23.75
N ASN A 685 -3.99 -13.33 -24.77
CA ASN A 685 -4.26 -12.89 -26.14
C ASN A 685 -5.77 -12.91 -26.37
N VAL A 686 -6.32 -11.80 -26.80
CA VAL A 686 -7.76 -11.58 -26.99
C VAL A 686 -8.01 -10.96 -28.35
N ASP A 687 -8.97 -11.51 -29.11
CA ASP A 687 -9.43 -10.97 -30.38
C ASP A 687 -10.95 -10.80 -30.32
N ILE A 688 -11.44 -9.57 -30.36
CA ILE A 688 -12.84 -9.17 -30.25
C ILE A 688 -13.21 -8.19 -31.35
N ASP A 689 -14.33 -8.46 -32.02
CA ASP A 689 -15.05 -7.49 -32.83
C ASP A 689 -16.31 -7.04 -32.07
N TYR A 690 -16.43 -5.75 -31.76
CA TYR A 690 -17.53 -5.17 -31.02
C TYR A 690 -17.78 -3.72 -31.47
N PRO A 691 -19.01 -3.23 -31.70
CA PRO A 691 -19.26 -1.93 -32.30
C PRO A 691 -18.57 -0.75 -31.61
N ASN A 692 -18.37 -0.85 -30.29
CA ASN A 692 -17.61 0.11 -29.49
C ASN A 692 -16.95 -0.59 -28.32
N ILE A 693 -15.65 -0.89 -28.42
CA ILE A 693 -14.90 -1.59 -27.38
C ILE A 693 -14.84 -0.83 -26.03
N GLY A 694 -15.11 0.48 -26.03
CA GLY A 694 -15.32 1.27 -24.82
C GLY A 694 -16.57 0.89 -24.02
N GLY A 695 -17.47 0.10 -24.61
CA GLY A 695 -18.63 -0.48 -23.95
C GLY A 695 -18.37 -1.88 -23.38
N LEU A 696 -17.11 -2.31 -23.24
CA LEU A 696 -16.75 -3.64 -22.71
C LEU A 696 -16.01 -3.55 -21.40
N GLU A 697 -16.29 -4.52 -20.55
CA GLU A 697 -15.44 -4.92 -19.43
C GLU A 697 -14.96 -6.36 -19.65
N ILE A 698 -13.63 -6.59 -19.54
CA ILE A 698 -13.03 -7.91 -19.78
C ILE A 698 -12.27 -8.34 -18.54
N ASN A 699 -12.66 -9.46 -17.98
CA ASN A 699 -12.05 -10.03 -16.78
C ASN A 699 -11.38 -11.36 -17.08
N LEU A 700 -10.17 -11.56 -16.53
CA LEU A 700 -9.48 -12.84 -16.52
C LEU A 700 -9.59 -13.44 -15.14
N GLU A 701 -9.99 -14.70 -15.10
CA GLU A 701 -10.21 -15.44 -13.85
C GLU A 701 -9.33 -16.69 -13.80
N ASN A 702 -8.84 -17.00 -12.61
CA ASN A 702 -8.17 -18.26 -12.31
C ASN A 702 -8.92 -18.99 -11.19
N TYR A 703 -9.31 -20.23 -11.42
CA TYR A 703 -10.02 -21.04 -10.45
C TYR A 703 -9.12 -21.51 -9.33
N ASN A 704 -9.55 -21.34 -8.09
CA ASN A 704 -8.84 -21.81 -6.91
C ASN A 704 -9.52 -23.06 -6.34
N SER A 705 -8.90 -24.19 -6.53
CA SER A 705 -9.41 -25.49 -6.03
C SER A 705 -9.49 -25.59 -4.50
N ASN A 706 -8.71 -24.81 -3.76
CA ASN A 706 -8.71 -24.84 -2.30
C ASN A 706 -9.88 -24.06 -1.69
N SER A 707 -10.35 -23.01 -2.36
CA SER A 707 -11.49 -22.19 -1.91
C SER A 707 -12.76 -22.42 -2.72
N ASN A 708 -12.69 -23.29 -3.73
CA ASN A 708 -13.77 -23.57 -4.69
C ASN A 708 -14.32 -22.30 -5.36
N ASN A 709 -13.45 -21.32 -5.62
CA ASN A 709 -13.82 -20.00 -6.13
C ASN A 709 -12.82 -19.51 -7.20
N TYR A 710 -13.26 -18.60 -8.09
CA TYR A 710 -12.41 -17.89 -9.05
C TYR A 710 -11.82 -16.64 -8.41
N LYS A 711 -10.54 -16.41 -8.65
CA LYS A 711 -9.91 -15.10 -8.43
C LYS A 711 -9.89 -14.35 -9.76
N SER A 712 -10.36 -13.12 -9.77
CA SER A 712 -10.52 -12.31 -10.97
C SER A 712 -9.55 -11.13 -11.00
N THR A 713 -9.12 -10.74 -12.22
CA THR A 713 -8.45 -9.46 -12.49
C THR A 713 -9.06 -8.83 -13.75
N ASN A 714 -9.16 -7.50 -13.77
CA ASN A 714 -9.74 -6.78 -14.90
C ASN A 714 -8.65 -6.47 -15.93
N LEU A 715 -8.82 -6.97 -17.15
CA LEU A 715 -7.90 -6.72 -18.27
C LEU A 715 -8.25 -5.43 -19.01
N TRP A 716 -9.57 -5.13 -19.15
CA TRP A 716 -10.08 -4.01 -19.94
C TRP A 716 -11.32 -3.43 -19.26
N LYS A 717 -11.34 -2.12 -19.06
CA LYS A 717 -12.44 -1.42 -18.41
C LYS A 717 -12.83 -0.18 -19.19
N GLN A 718 -13.86 -0.32 -20.02
CA GLN A 718 -14.53 0.80 -20.70
C GLN A 718 -13.57 1.83 -21.33
N SER A 719 -12.55 1.34 -22.03
CA SER A 719 -11.48 2.18 -22.58
C SER A 719 -11.60 2.33 -24.10
N CYS A 720 -11.13 3.42 -24.69
CA CYS A 720 -11.01 3.65 -26.14
C CYS A 720 -12.35 3.51 -26.89
N SER A 721 -13.32 4.34 -26.57
CA SER A 721 -14.71 4.27 -27.05
C SER A 721 -14.93 4.44 -28.58
N ASN A 722 -13.89 4.79 -29.35
CA ASN A 722 -14.03 5.07 -30.80
C ASN A 722 -13.58 3.91 -31.70
N PHE A 723 -13.31 2.75 -31.14
CA PHE A 723 -12.83 1.60 -31.91
C PHE A 723 -13.80 0.42 -31.84
N SER A 724 -13.84 -0.37 -32.94
CA SER A 724 -14.70 -1.54 -33.04
C SER A 724 -13.94 -2.87 -33.02
N LYS A 725 -12.62 -2.85 -32.88
CA LYS A 725 -11.78 -4.05 -32.82
C LYS A 725 -10.75 -3.96 -31.69
N LEU A 726 -10.66 -5.04 -30.92
CA LEU A 726 -9.64 -5.25 -29.89
C LEU A 726 -8.88 -6.54 -30.19
N LYS A 727 -7.68 -6.41 -30.77
CA LYS A 727 -6.80 -7.56 -31.06
C LYS A 727 -5.45 -7.33 -30.39
N VAL A 728 -5.33 -7.81 -29.14
CA VAL A 728 -4.21 -7.49 -28.26
C VAL A 728 -3.71 -8.69 -27.48
N ALA A 729 -2.47 -8.60 -27.02
CA ALA A 729 -1.91 -9.41 -25.96
C ALA A 729 -1.82 -8.56 -24.68
N PHE A 730 -2.68 -8.82 -23.71
CA PHE A 730 -2.55 -8.22 -22.38
C PHE A 730 -1.35 -8.83 -21.65
N ASP A 731 -0.43 -7.98 -21.23
CA ASP A 731 0.82 -8.37 -20.60
C ASP A 731 1.23 -7.29 -19.57
N ASP A 732 1.56 -7.68 -18.36
CA ASP A 732 1.97 -6.73 -17.30
C ASP A 732 3.20 -5.90 -17.72
N ALA A 733 4.02 -6.42 -18.63
CA ALA A 733 5.15 -5.73 -19.23
C ALA A 733 4.84 -5.16 -20.63
N GLY A 734 3.57 -5.05 -21.02
CA GLY A 734 3.13 -4.45 -22.28
C GLY A 734 3.27 -2.92 -22.29
N ASN A 735 3.00 -2.33 -23.45
CA ASN A 735 2.95 -0.88 -23.60
C ASN A 735 1.72 -0.30 -22.87
N ASN A 736 1.81 0.95 -22.47
CA ASN A 736 0.64 1.66 -21.96
C ASN A 736 -0.44 1.75 -23.07
N LEU A 737 -1.70 1.73 -22.66
CA LEU A 737 -2.83 1.87 -23.57
C LEU A 737 -2.78 3.25 -24.25
N ASP A 738 -2.85 3.24 -25.59
CA ASP A 738 -2.96 4.44 -26.43
C ASP A 738 -4.25 4.35 -27.25
N CYS A 739 -5.18 5.27 -27.03
CA CYS A 739 -6.46 5.36 -27.74
C CYS A 739 -6.42 6.29 -28.96
N THR A 740 -5.26 6.76 -29.40
CA THR A 740 -5.11 7.64 -30.57
C THR A 740 -4.95 6.87 -31.88
N SER A 741 -4.63 5.59 -31.83
CA SER A 741 -4.41 4.69 -32.95
C SER A 741 -5.17 3.37 -32.74
N PRO A 742 -5.38 2.55 -33.82
CA PRO A 742 -6.01 1.23 -33.68
C PRO A 742 -5.32 0.36 -32.64
N ILE A 743 -6.12 -0.21 -31.75
CA ILE A 743 -5.63 -0.96 -30.60
C ILE A 743 -5.08 -2.32 -31.02
N SER A 744 -3.77 -2.51 -30.93
CA SER A 744 -3.08 -3.75 -31.31
C SER A 744 -1.78 -3.96 -30.56
N GLY A 745 -1.22 -5.18 -30.65
CA GLY A 745 0.07 -5.51 -30.06
C GLY A 745 -0.02 -5.87 -28.58
N ARG A 746 1.09 -5.66 -27.84
CA ARG A 746 1.18 -5.96 -26.41
C ARG A 746 0.87 -4.70 -25.61
N ILE A 747 -0.19 -4.77 -24.81
CA ILE A 747 -0.63 -3.67 -23.95
C ILE A 747 -0.72 -4.11 -22.50
N LYS A 748 -0.55 -3.16 -21.57
CA LYS A 748 -0.79 -3.42 -20.15
C LYS A 748 -2.29 -3.62 -19.90
N PRO A 749 -2.67 -4.63 -19.09
CA PRO A 749 -4.05 -4.76 -18.62
C PRO A 749 -4.41 -3.64 -17.63
N HIS A 750 -5.72 -3.43 -17.44
CA HIS A 750 -6.22 -2.46 -16.45
C HIS A 750 -5.70 -2.77 -15.04
N HIS A 751 -5.77 -4.05 -14.63
CA HIS A 751 -5.11 -4.55 -13.42
C HIS A 751 -4.14 -5.69 -13.78
N PRO A 752 -3.00 -5.84 -13.05
CA PRO A 752 -1.97 -6.81 -13.39
C PRO A 752 -2.48 -8.25 -13.39
N ILE A 753 -2.11 -9.03 -14.42
CA ILE A 753 -2.37 -10.48 -14.50
C ILE A 753 -1.60 -11.21 -13.38
N SER A 754 -0.42 -10.71 -13.00
CA SER A 754 0.38 -11.26 -11.90
C SER A 754 -0.35 -11.26 -10.55
N SER A 755 -1.39 -10.47 -10.38
CA SER A 755 -2.27 -10.52 -9.20
C SER A 755 -2.96 -11.89 -9.03
N LEU A 756 -3.11 -12.65 -10.12
CA LEU A 756 -3.72 -13.99 -10.11
C LEU A 756 -2.73 -15.10 -9.75
N TYR A 757 -1.41 -14.82 -9.78
CA TYR A 757 -0.39 -15.81 -9.52
C TYR A 757 -0.40 -16.27 -8.07
N ARG A 758 -0.23 -17.60 -7.86
CA ARG A 758 -0.09 -18.24 -6.55
C ARG A 758 0.95 -19.34 -6.65
N LYS A 759 1.55 -19.74 -5.51
CA LYS A 759 2.46 -20.89 -5.44
C LYS A 759 1.86 -22.18 -5.98
N ASN A 760 0.52 -22.31 -5.91
CA ASN A 760 -0.27 -23.41 -6.46
C ASN A 760 -1.41 -22.81 -7.27
N TYR A 761 -1.18 -22.49 -8.56
CA TYR A 761 -2.26 -22.03 -9.41
C TYR A 761 -3.13 -23.20 -9.89
N SER A 762 -4.37 -22.89 -10.22
CA SER A 762 -5.33 -23.83 -10.79
C SER A 762 -5.08 -24.04 -12.29
N GLU A 763 -5.50 -25.18 -12.78
CA GLU A 763 -5.45 -25.57 -14.18
C GLU A 763 -6.44 -24.78 -15.04
N LYS A 764 -7.52 -24.24 -14.43
CA LYS A 764 -8.62 -23.60 -15.17
C LYS A 764 -8.51 -22.10 -15.17
N TRP A 765 -8.56 -21.54 -16.37
CA TRP A 765 -8.59 -20.12 -16.63
C TRP A 765 -9.82 -19.76 -17.43
N ARG A 766 -10.38 -18.59 -17.17
CA ARG A 766 -11.62 -18.12 -17.78
C ARG A 766 -11.48 -16.66 -18.20
N LEU A 767 -11.85 -16.34 -19.43
CA LEU A 767 -12.05 -14.98 -19.90
C LEU A 767 -13.55 -14.69 -19.88
N ASN A 768 -13.94 -13.62 -19.21
CA ASN A 768 -15.30 -13.08 -19.20
C ASN A 768 -15.32 -11.75 -19.95
N VAL A 769 -16.21 -11.65 -20.94
CA VAL A 769 -16.46 -10.41 -21.70
C VAL A 769 -17.88 -9.93 -21.39
N HIS A 770 -17.97 -8.76 -20.77
CA HIS A 770 -19.22 -8.18 -20.30
C HIS A 770 -19.51 -6.86 -21.04
N PRO A 771 -20.62 -6.76 -21.79
CA PRO A 771 -21.07 -5.49 -22.37
C PRO A 771 -21.64 -4.59 -21.26
N THR A 772 -21.23 -3.33 -21.19
CA THR A 772 -21.67 -2.37 -20.17
C THR A 772 -22.76 -1.43 -20.67
N TYR A 773 -23.01 -1.39 -21.98
CA TYR A 773 -24.11 -0.64 -22.61
C TYR A 773 -24.85 -1.53 -23.59
N GLN A 774 -26.13 -1.26 -23.81
CA GLN A 774 -26.94 -1.92 -24.86
C GLN A 774 -26.55 -1.35 -26.24
N LEU A 775 -25.60 -2.00 -26.90
CA LEU A 775 -25.18 -1.75 -28.28
C LEU A 775 -25.56 -2.94 -29.16
N ALA A 776 -25.32 -2.84 -30.49
CA ALA A 776 -25.37 -4.01 -31.32
C ALA A 776 -24.38 -5.07 -30.84
N GLY A 777 -24.74 -6.36 -30.91
CA GLY A 777 -23.87 -7.46 -30.46
C GLY A 777 -22.54 -7.54 -31.20
N GLY A 778 -21.58 -8.23 -30.64
CA GLY A 778 -20.24 -8.44 -31.18
C GLY A 778 -19.85 -9.91 -31.19
N THR A 779 -18.56 -10.18 -31.38
CA THR A 779 -17.99 -11.52 -31.42
C THR A 779 -16.66 -11.57 -30.65
N LEU A 780 -16.54 -12.50 -29.71
CA LEU A 780 -15.27 -12.90 -29.14
C LEU A 780 -14.68 -13.97 -30.07
N ASN A 781 -13.72 -13.55 -30.93
CA ASN A 781 -13.15 -14.40 -31.97
C ASN A 781 -12.21 -15.47 -31.42
N SER A 782 -11.35 -15.08 -30.46
CA SER A 782 -10.40 -16.01 -29.85
C SER A 782 -9.89 -15.53 -28.50
N PHE A 783 -9.50 -16.51 -27.70
CA PHE A 783 -8.77 -16.31 -26.44
C PHE A 783 -7.66 -17.35 -26.30
N SER A 784 -6.46 -16.91 -25.95
CA SER A 784 -5.36 -17.81 -25.59
C SER A 784 -4.47 -17.21 -24.51
N LEU A 785 -3.76 -18.07 -23.79
CA LEU A 785 -2.76 -17.70 -22.81
C LEU A 785 -1.38 -18.16 -23.26
N ASP A 786 -0.42 -17.23 -23.33
CA ASP A 786 1.00 -17.57 -23.40
C ASP A 786 1.53 -17.66 -21.98
N VAL A 787 1.92 -18.84 -21.58
CA VAL A 787 2.63 -19.09 -20.31
C VAL A 787 4.11 -19.16 -20.61
N CYS A 788 4.85 -18.20 -20.09
CA CYS A 788 6.28 -18.01 -20.34
C CYS A 788 7.06 -18.38 -19.08
N GLU A 789 7.83 -19.45 -19.14
CA GLU A 789 8.73 -19.89 -18.06
C GLU A 789 10.07 -19.19 -18.19
N PHE A 790 10.64 -18.75 -17.07
CA PHE A 790 11.99 -18.24 -16.99
C PHE A 790 12.93 -19.38 -16.59
N THR A 791 13.89 -19.67 -17.44
CA THR A 791 14.95 -20.66 -17.15
C THR A 791 16.25 -19.91 -16.94
N GLU A 792 16.90 -20.13 -15.79
CA GLU A 792 18.19 -19.51 -15.52
C GLU A 792 19.22 -19.95 -16.56
N GLN A 793 19.91 -18.97 -17.17
CA GLN A 793 21.01 -19.22 -18.10
C GLN A 793 22.13 -19.92 -17.33
N LYS A 794 22.39 -21.19 -17.64
CA LYS A 794 23.55 -21.88 -17.09
C LYS A 794 24.80 -21.27 -17.70
N LEU A 795 25.64 -20.64 -16.90
CA LEU A 795 27.04 -20.37 -17.24
C LEU A 795 27.74 -21.75 -17.31
N GLY A 796 27.62 -22.41 -18.43
CA GLY A 796 28.27 -23.70 -18.65
C GLY A 796 29.77 -23.48 -18.90
N THR A 797 30.58 -23.82 -17.93
CA THR A 797 31.96 -24.29 -18.16
C THR A 797 31.97 -25.82 -18.38
N GLU A 798 30.96 -26.33 -19.06
CA GLU A 798 31.08 -27.60 -19.77
C GLU A 798 31.09 -27.25 -21.24
N ASP A 799 32.29 -27.29 -21.84
CA ASP A 799 32.45 -27.64 -23.21
C ASP A 799 31.75 -28.99 -23.47
N ILE A 800 30.42 -28.97 -23.55
CA ILE A 800 29.73 -29.93 -24.36
C ILE A 800 30.20 -29.54 -25.77
N ILE A 801 31.16 -30.25 -26.27
CA ILE A 801 31.46 -30.35 -27.70
C ILE A 801 30.15 -30.88 -28.35
N SER A 802 29.10 -30.04 -28.39
CA SER A 802 28.08 -30.14 -29.39
C SER A 802 28.86 -29.82 -30.69
N LYS A 803 28.88 -30.72 -31.63
CA LYS A 803 29.36 -30.48 -32.98
C LYS A 803 28.40 -29.49 -33.62
N ASP A 804 28.49 -28.21 -33.18
CA ASP A 804 27.72 -27.11 -33.74
C ASP A 804 28.24 -26.86 -35.14
N ILE A 805 27.32 -26.76 -36.06
CA ILE A 805 27.60 -26.38 -37.44
C ILE A 805 28.11 -24.94 -37.39
N THR A 806 29.44 -24.77 -37.42
CA THR A 806 30.01 -23.43 -37.61
C THR A 806 29.92 -23.09 -39.09
N PHE A 807 29.45 -21.87 -39.42
CA PHE A 807 29.45 -21.42 -40.81
C PHE A 807 30.13 -20.06 -40.94
N THR A 808 30.71 -19.83 -42.11
CA THR A 808 31.27 -18.54 -42.50
C THR A 808 30.45 -17.95 -43.64
N VAL A 809 30.43 -16.63 -43.75
CA VAL A 809 29.73 -15.88 -44.79
C VAL A 809 30.73 -14.94 -45.46
N TYR A 810 30.83 -15.03 -46.78
CA TYR A 810 31.73 -14.16 -47.56
C TYR A 810 31.23 -13.94 -48.99
N PRO A 811 31.52 -12.75 -49.59
CA PRO A 811 31.97 -11.56 -48.88
C PRO A 811 30.88 -10.98 -47.97
N ASN A 812 31.28 -10.33 -46.90
CA ASN A 812 30.34 -9.58 -46.02
C ASN A 812 31.10 -8.32 -45.56
N PRO A 813 30.73 -7.12 -46.01
CA PRO A 813 29.58 -6.78 -46.88
C PRO A 813 29.67 -7.25 -48.33
N SER A 814 28.49 -7.44 -48.99
CA SER A 814 28.32 -7.79 -50.38
C SER A 814 27.28 -6.89 -51.07
N PRO A 815 27.38 -6.62 -52.40
CA PRO A 815 26.30 -5.95 -53.09
C PRO A 815 25.02 -6.80 -53.17
N ASP A 816 25.13 -8.13 -53.44
CA ASP A 816 23.95 -8.96 -53.69
C ASP A 816 24.10 -10.41 -53.17
N ILE A 817 25.23 -11.07 -53.49
CA ILE A 817 25.40 -12.52 -53.24
C ILE A 817 26.33 -12.76 -52.07
N PHE A 818 25.88 -13.64 -51.16
CA PHE A 818 26.62 -14.10 -49.99
C PHE A 818 26.87 -15.61 -50.08
N ASN A 819 28.12 -16.02 -50.05
CA ASN A 819 28.48 -17.43 -50.00
C ASN A 819 28.52 -17.90 -48.55
N ILE A 820 27.93 -19.05 -48.30
CA ILE A 820 27.86 -19.69 -46.99
C ILE A 820 28.67 -20.98 -47.05
N ASP A 821 29.71 -21.09 -46.20
CA ASP A 821 30.46 -22.31 -46.01
C ASP A 821 30.17 -22.89 -44.60
N LEU A 822 29.60 -24.08 -44.54
CA LEU A 822 29.27 -24.79 -43.32
C LEU A 822 30.47 -25.47 -42.64
N GLY A 823 31.69 -25.32 -43.20
CA GLY A 823 32.89 -25.88 -42.64
C GLY A 823 32.97 -27.41 -42.69
N LYS A 824 34.17 -27.98 -42.37
CA LYS A 824 34.45 -29.42 -42.49
C LYS A 824 33.66 -30.32 -41.55
N ASN A 825 32.93 -29.76 -40.60
CA ASN A 825 32.17 -30.51 -39.59
C ASN A 825 30.70 -30.82 -40.02
N SER A 826 30.24 -30.30 -41.17
CA SER A 826 28.97 -30.68 -41.75
C SER A 826 29.12 -32.06 -42.44
N LYS A 827 28.49 -33.12 -41.87
CA LYS A 827 28.47 -34.43 -42.54
C LYS A 827 27.73 -34.29 -43.85
N LYS A 828 28.36 -34.72 -44.98
CA LYS A 828 27.78 -34.76 -46.31
C LYS A 828 26.42 -35.47 -46.26
N GLY A 829 25.34 -34.78 -46.65
CA GLY A 829 23.99 -35.33 -46.72
C GLY A 829 22.98 -34.91 -45.60
N ASN A 830 23.38 -34.11 -44.61
CA ASN A 830 22.41 -33.56 -43.65
C ASN A 830 21.73 -32.32 -44.21
N ASN A 831 20.42 -32.26 -44.16
CA ASN A 831 19.63 -31.08 -44.49
C ASN A 831 19.85 -30.01 -43.43
N VAL A 832 20.17 -28.79 -43.88
CA VAL A 832 20.17 -27.60 -43.04
C VAL A 832 19.05 -26.66 -43.49
N HIS A 833 18.32 -26.09 -42.53
CA HIS A 833 17.31 -25.07 -42.78
C HIS A 833 17.98 -23.71 -42.71
N VAL A 834 17.86 -22.93 -43.74
CA VAL A 834 18.41 -21.58 -43.86
C VAL A 834 17.23 -20.62 -43.86
N LYS A 835 17.22 -19.65 -42.97
CA LYS A 835 16.23 -18.58 -42.89
C LYS A 835 16.93 -17.24 -42.94
N VAL A 836 16.38 -16.28 -43.67
CA VAL A 836 16.89 -14.91 -43.74
C VAL A 836 15.81 -13.94 -43.27
N TYR A 837 16.21 -13.07 -42.37
CA TYR A 837 15.33 -12.07 -41.76
C TYR A 837 15.89 -10.67 -42.02
N ASP A 838 15.00 -9.70 -42.10
CA ASP A 838 15.36 -8.28 -41.97
C ASP A 838 15.61 -7.88 -40.49
N MET A 839 16.01 -6.63 -40.25
CA MET A 839 16.24 -6.11 -38.90
C MET A 839 14.96 -5.94 -38.07
N SER A 840 13.80 -5.98 -38.71
CA SER A 840 12.50 -6.00 -37.98
C SER A 840 12.11 -7.40 -37.50
N GLY A 841 12.89 -8.45 -37.88
CA GLY A 841 12.58 -9.84 -37.57
C GLY A 841 11.60 -10.48 -38.57
N THR A 842 11.29 -9.79 -39.68
CA THR A 842 10.43 -10.34 -40.74
C THR A 842 11.20 -11.39 -41.53
N LEU A 843 10.65 -12.61 -41.66
CA LEU A 843 11.20 -13.67 -42.48
C LEU A 843 11.07 -13.29 -43.95
N LEU A 844 12.19 -13.11 -44.63
CA LEU A 844 12.24 -12.77 -46.09
C LEU A 844 12.10 -14.01 -46.93
N PHE A 845 12.89 -15.04 -46.64
CA PHE A 845 12.74 -16.34 -47.24
C PHE A 845 13.38 -17.44 -46.40
N GLN A 846 13.04 -18.69 -46.74
CA GLN A 846 13.67 -19.89 -46.18
C GLN A 846 13.91 -20.92 -47.23
N LYS A 847 14.98 -21.69 -47.06
CA LYS A 847 15.32 -22.82 -47.93
C LYS A 847 15.96 -23.95 -47.15
N VAL A 848 15.97 -25.14 -47.75
CA VAL A 848 16.69 -26.30 -47.22
C VAL A 848 17.88 -26.57 -48.13
N GLU A 849 19.06 -26.63 -47.53
CA GLU A 849 20.33 -26.89 -48.23
C GLU A 849 20.93 -28.23 -47.79
N LYS A 850 21.60 -28.88 -48.77
CA LYS A 850 22.32 -30.15 -48.56
C LYS A 850 23.82 -30.00 -48.79
N ASN A 851 24.20 -28.92 -49.45
CA ASN A 851 25.58 -28.68 -49.85
C ASN A 851 26.34 -27.95 -48.72
N GLN A 852 27.61 -28.28 -48.55
CA GLN A 852 28.50 -27.61 -47.63
C GLN A 852 28.73 -26.15 -47.97
N LEU A 853 28.80 -25.85 -49.28
CA LEU A 853 28.96 -24.51 -49.82
C LEU A 853 27.74 -24.17 -50.68
N PHE A 854 27.09 -23.04 -50.39
CA PHE A 854 25.94 -22.53 -51.14
C PHE A 854 25.88 -21.00 -51.07
N SER A 855 25.07 -20.39 -51.94
CA SER A 855 24.93 -18.94 -51.97
C SER A 855 23.53 -18.51 -51.58
N ILE A 856 23.43 -17.33 -50.98
CA ILE A 856 22.21 -16.57 -50.71
C ILE A 856 22.25 -15.35 -51.61
N ASP A 857 21.22 -15.19 -52.43
CA ASP A 857 21.01 -14.06 -53.33
C ASP A 857 20.00 -13.10 -52.70
N LEU A 858 20.43 -11.85 -52.49
CA LEU A 858 19.60 -10.77 -51.97
C LEU A 858 19.41 -9.64 -53.02
N THR A 859 19.60 -9.93 -54.32
CA THR A 859 19.50 -8.91 -55.40
C THR A 859 18.23 -8.10 -55.33
N ASP A 860 17.07 -8.75 -55.07
CA ASP A 860 15.76 -8.13 -55.03
C ASP A 860 15.45 -7.37 -53.69
N TYR A 861 16.39 -7.37 -52.76
CA TYR A 861 16.20 -6.73 -51.45
C TYR A 861 17.00 -5.42 -51.36
N ARG A 862 16.52 -4.46 -50.57
CA ARG A 862 17.16 -3.15 -50.40
C ARG A 862 18.51 -3.27 -49.68
N PRO A 863 19.47 -2.35 -49.92
CA PRO A 863 20.66 -2.24 -49.07
C PRO A 863 20.31 -2.15 -47.59
N GLY A 864 21.05 -2.88 -46.74
CA GLY A 864 20.75 -2.93 -45.32
C GLY A 864 21.40 -4.12 -44.60
N VAL A 865 21.09 -4.27 -43.32
CA VAL A 865 21.54 -5.40 -42.49
C VAL A 865 20.45 -6.48 -42.46
N TYR A 866 20.88 -7.73 -42.67
CA TYR A 866 20.01 -8.92 -42.63
C TYR A 866 20.59 -9.97 -41.68
N ILE A 867 19.76 -10.84 -41.18
CA ILE A 867 20.16 -11.94 -40.28
C ILE A 867 19.95 -13.27 -41.00
N ILE A 868 20.99 -14.02 -41.14
CA ILE A 868 20.95 -15.41 -41.61
C ILE A 868 20.93 -16.32 -40.40
N ASN A 869 19.93 -17.19 -40.33
CA ASN A 869 19.80 -18.24 -39.31
C ASN A 869 19.90 -19.61 -40.00
N ILE A 870 20.83 -20.44 -39.53
CA ILE A 870 21.03 -21.79 -40.04
C ILE A 870 20.79 -22.79 -38.91
N SER A 871 19.88 -23.73 -39.13
CA SER A 871 19.55 -24.81 -38.18
C SER A 871 19.67 -26.17 -38.85
N GLY A 872 20.23 -27.14 -38.13
CA GLY A 872 20.31 -28.57 -38.51
C GLY A 872 19.80 -29.45 -37.34
N LYS A 873 20.52 -30.51 -37.01
CA LYS A 873 20.22 -31.37 -35.83
C LYS A 873 20.66 -30.75 -34.49
N GLY A 874 21.34 -29.59 -34.49
CA GLY A 874 21.75 -28.81 -33.31
C GLY A 874 20.98 -27.50 -33.17
N ASN A 875 21.44 -26.63 -32.25
CA ASN A 875 20.87 -25.31 -32.05
C ASN A 875 21.06 -24.42 -33.30
N PRO A 876 20.10 -23.55 -33.64
CA PRO A 876 20.22 -22.63 -34.74
C PRO A 876 21.31 -21.59 -34.45
N ILE A 877 22.14 -21.30 -35.44
CA ILE A 877 23.20 -20.28 -35.40
C ILE A 877 22.81 -19.13 -36.32
N SER A 878 22.92 -17.90 -35.81
CA SER A 878 22.63 -16.68 -36.56
C SER A 878 23.91 -15.88 -36.82
N ARG A 879 23.93 -15.21 -37.98
CA ARG A 879 24.96 -14.22 -38.33
C ARG A 879 24.32 -13.04 -39.05
N SER A 880 24.83 -11.86 -38.79
CA SER A 880 24.45 -10.65 -39.52
C SER A 880 25.26 -10.53 -40.82
N ILE A 881 24.61 -10.11 -41.89
CA ILE A 881 25.18 -9.78 -43.20
C ILE A 881 24.78 -8.37 -43.60
N ILE A 882 25.65 -7.71 -44.37
CA ILE A 882 25.43 -6.32 -44.80
C ILE A 882 25.36 -6.31 -46.32
N LYS A 883 24.19 -6.02 -46.88
CA LYS A 883 24.01 -5.70 -48.29
C LYS A 883 24.34 -4.23 -48.52
N LYS A 884 25.23 -3.96 -49.49
CA LYS A 884 25.61 -2.61 -49.93
C LYS A 884 24.62 -1.98 -50.89
#